data_b8ee8a22674ec7b702c22950723591a9
#
_entry.id   b8ee8a22674ec7b702c22950723591a9
#
_cell.length_a   1.000
_cell.length_b   1.000
_cell.length_c   1.000
_cell.angle_alpha   90.00
_cell.angle_beta   90.00
_cell.angle_gamma   90.00
#
_symmetry.space_group_name_H-M   'P 1'
#
loop_
_entity.id
_entity.type
_entity.pdbx_description
1 polymer ?
#
loop_
_entity_poly.entity_id
_entity_poly.type
_entity_poly.pdbx_seq_one_letter_code
_entity_poly.pdbx_strand_id
1 'polypeptide(L)'
;MYISKIHIQNYRNFGDFTMEFHKGLNVIIGANNSGKTGLLHAINLLNSPSDISVNDFNKNLLLQYSKLYSDAAPSIIIEYNICHRIYENDTNDESIIRLLPFLGIKGFEENRYEHDGIAEYNISAQIKAVYALDTKYLEEYKRAVSNEAKDFETYLLVLKRFVDNHYSWNYTNGISETKAEQKSVTEIFDIRFIGAERTSEEVRKETKQEIVSFTKDADNVADFDKFRHDVSEELEKLLSPSITKLTALFENEKNAIGLEKGNVSITSTVRANFSLADAYATEVKDTKSGYSLPLQYNGLGYYNLINIYMLIKLTEIRPGKDFRILCLEEPEAHLHPAMQYKLFKYLRDLDETDGLNQQIFVTTHSSNISAVAGIDNMFMLAYDRNKDGSDCSQQSLQAQFTDKDGTTNKAEAKAHLTKFLDVTRSDMLFSDKVILVEGIAEKLLVPLFMEIYGCSYEDEHISIVEIGGKHFKYFVELFNGNAVKKKVLCITDKDFKWIGSDGNNGLRSYSEYENEKPSHITDLKEKFPIENFSICTQSIGGCTFEDEFFLTNMVDKSVASAIFKRAISDTVRDFFDKYGFDLTAWDTHIEELDGRSRKPIKKFLDAYKSRADTSMDRTSDYEKLIFAEIFLHYAKSKKGDVALEILTDETLLNEDGSSKLVVPRYIQEGLAWLLK
;
A
#
# COMPACT_ATOMS: atom_id res chain seq x y z
N MET A 1 14.59 -21.05 -5.20
CA MET A 1 14.65 -20.86 -3.74
C MET A 1 13.98 -19.54 -3.39
N TYR A 2 13.22 -19.47 -2.27
CA TYR A 2 12.57 -18.23 -1.80
C TYR A 2 12.24 -18.29 -0.31
N ILE A 3 12.14 -17.14 0.35
CA ILE A 3 11.59 -17.06 1.72
C ILE A 3 10.09 -17.24 1.60
N SER A 4 9.56 -18.33 2.14
CA SER A 4 8.12 -18.61 2.13
C SER A 4 7.39 -18.01 3.32
N LYS A 5 8.10 -17.80 4.44
CA LYS A 5 7.53 -17.27 5.68
C LYS A 5 8.60 -16.61 6.55
N ILE A 6 8.22 -15.53 7.20
CA ILE A 6 9.02 -14.88 8.25
C ILE A 6 8.20 -14.79 9.54
N HIS A 7 8.84 -15.06 10.66
CA HIS A 7 8.28 -14.84 12.00
C HIS A 7 9.21 -13.89 12.75
N ILE A 8 8.68 -12.78 13.27
CA ILE A 8 9.44 -11.70 13.88
C ILE A 8 8.90 -11.45 15.29
N GLN A 9 9.76 -11.50 16.28
CA GLN A 9 9.41 -11.18 17.66
C GLN A 9 10.28 -10.06 18.21
N ASN A 10 9.67 -9.11 18.89
CA ASN A 10 10.31 -8.01 19.62
C ASN A 10 11.23 -7.12 18.77
N TYR A 11 10.86 -6.88 17.48
CA TYR A 11 11.64 -6.04 16.58
C TYR A 11 10.81 -4.87 16.04
N ARG A 12 11.23 -3.64 16.31
CA ARG A 12 10.56 -2.40 15.90
C ARG A 12 9.05 -2.44 16.20
N ASN A 13 8.20 -2.33 15.19
CA ASN A 13 6.75 -2.38 15.35
C ASN A 13 6.18 -3.81 15.50
N PHE A 14 7.04 -4.83 15.44
CA PHE A 14 6.62 -6.23 15.50
C PHE A 14 6.81 -6.79 16.91
N GLY A 15 5.71 -7.01 17.62
CA GLY A 15 5.73 -7.69 18.92
C GLY A 15 5.84 -9.20 18.73
N ASP A 16 4.85 -9.80 18.08
CA ASP A 16 4.82 -11.18 17.59
C ASP A 16 4.09 -11.19 16.24
N PHE A 17 4.83 -11.38 15.16
CA PHE A 17 4.36 -11.15 13.81
C PHE A 17 4.79 -12.27 12.88
N THR A 18 3.88 -12.74 12.07
CA THR A 18 4.15 -13.76 11.05
C THR A 18 3.62 -13.33 9.71
N MET A 19 4.39 -13.56 8.65
CA MET A 19 3.99 -13.26 7.26
C MET A 19 4.48 -14.35 6.32
N GLU A 20 3.61 -14.73 5.40
CA GLU A 20 3.89 -15.69 4.32
C GLU A 20 4.06 -14.94 3.00
N PHE A 21 4.95 -15.44 2.12
CA PHE A 21 5.32 -14.81 0.86
C PHE A 21 5.21 -15.77 -0.31
N HIS A 22 5.19 -15.19 -1.51
CA HIS A 22 5.26 -15.94 -2.76
C HIS A 22 6.68 -15.97 -3.32
N LYS A 23 6.96 -16.95 -4.18
CA LYS A 23 8.09 -16.87 -5.09
C LYS A 23 7.87 -15.68 -6.05
N GLY A 24 8.94 -14.94 -6.37
CA GLY A 24 8.87 -13.81 -7.28
C GLY A 24 8.48 -12.49 -6.61
N LEU A 25 7.46 -11.78 -7.13
CA LEU A 25 7.12 -10.41 -6.72
C LEU A 25 6.19 -10.38 -5.50
N ASN A 26 6.59 -9.67 -4.44
CA ASN A 26 5.79 -9.44 -3.23
C ASN A 26 5.69 -7.93 -2.99
N VAL A 27 4.48 -7.36 -3.12
CA VAL A 27 4.21 -5.94 -2.95
C VAL A 27 3.53 -5.69 -1.62
N ILE A 28 4.20 -4.97 -0.73
CA ILE A 28 3.77 -4.72 0.63
C ILE A 28 3.22 -3.30 0.70
N ILE A 29 1.93 -3.18 0.97
CA ILE A 29 1.21 -1.91 1.12
C ILE A 29 0.78 -1.69 2.56
N GLY A 30 0.46 -0.48 2.93
CA GLY A 30 -0.04 -0.12 4.26
C GLY A 30 0.18 1.35 4.58
N ALA A 31 -0.45 1.83 5.64
CA ALA A 31 -0.30 3.20 6.13
C ALA A 31 1.14 3.53 6.54
N ASN A 32 1.43 4.81 6.75
CA ASN A 32 2.71 5.24 7.32
C ASN A 32 2.90 4.59 8.70
N ASN A 33 4.12 4.20 9.01
CA ASN A 33 4.50 3.51 10.25
C ASN A 33 3.84 2.13 10.46
N SER A 34 3.25 1.51 9.44
CA SER A 34 2.72 0.14 9.54
C SER A 34 3.78 -0.96 9.66
N GLY A 35 5.07 -0.61 9.56
CA GLY A 35 6.17 -1.57 9.70
C GLY A 35 6.80 -2.02 8.38
N LYS A 36 6.40 -1.47 7.22
CA LYS A 36 6.91 -1.87 5.90
C LYS A 36 8.44 -1.86 5.81
N THR A 37 9.06 -0.72 6.14
CA THR A 37 10.53 -0.57 6.21
C THR A 37 11.15 -1.56 7.19
N GLY A 38 10.53 -1.74 8.37
CA GLY A 38 10.99 -2.70 9.37
C GLY A 38 11.02 -4.14 8.86
N LEU A 39 10.04 -4.54 8.06
CA LEU A 39 9.97 -5.86 7.44
C LEU A 39 11.10 -6.07 6.43
N LEU A 40 11.33 -5.11 5.54
CA LEU A 40 12.43 -5.19 4.57
C LEU A 40 13.80 -5.24 5.26
N HIS A 41 13.98 -4.45 6.32
CA HIS A 41 15.19 -4.52 7.13
C HIS A 41 15.35 -5.88 7.82
N ALA A 42 14.28 -6.47 8.36
CA ALA A 42 14.33 -7.81 8.95
C ALA A 42 14.78 -8.87 7.93
N ILE A 43 14.33 -8.77 6.66
CA ILE A 43 14.80 -9.63 5.57
C ILE A 43 16.29 -9.40 5.28
N ASN A 44 16.72 -8.14 5.25
CA ASN A 44 18.10 -7.79 4.94
C ASN A 44 19.12 -8.22 6.02
N LEU A 45 18.67 -8.42 7.26
CA LEU A 45 19.54 -8.91 8.36
C LEU A 45 20.16 -10.28 8.08
N LEU A 46 19.60 -11.08 7.19
CA LEU A 46 20.21 -12.35 6.74
C LEU A 46 21.55 -12.16 6.01
N ASN A 47 21.71 -11.07 5.27
CA ASN A 47 22.91 -10.80 4.49
C ASN A 47 23.85 -9.81 5.20
N SER A 48 23.25 -8.85 5.89
CA SER A 48 23.96 -7.75 6.53
C SER A 48 23.41 -7.59 7.95
N PRO A 49 23.86 -8.43 8.89
CA PRO A 49 23.49 -8.29 10.29
C PRO A 49 24.13 -7.00 10.81
N SER A 50 23.44 -5.89 10.55
CA SER A 50 23.84 -4.55 10.97
C SER A 50 23.79 -4.45 12.49
N ASP A 51 24.47 -3.47 13.03
CA ASP A 51 24.45 -3.17 14.47
C ASP A 51 23.02 -2.79 14.87
N ILE A 52 22.39 -3.66 15.65
CA ILE A 52 21.09 -3.41 16.24
C ILE A 52 21.26 -2.42 17.38
N SER A 53 20.44 -1.40 17.41
CA SER A 53 20.36 -0.42 18.49
C SER A 53 19.22 -0.73 19.45
N VAL A 54 19.22 -0.06 20.60
CA VAL A 54 18.10 -0.15 21.56
C VAL A 54 16.76 0.29 20.93
N ASN A 55 16.79 1.13 19.89
CA ASN A 55 15.61 1.62 19.19
C ASN A 55 14.97 0.57 18.25
N ASP A 56 15.68 -0.53 17.97
CA ASP A 56 15.18 -1.61 17.13
C ASP A 56 14.37 -2.65 17.94
N PHE A 57 14.39 -2.57 19.28
CA PHE A 57 13.50 -3.37 20.11
C PHE A 57 12.06 -2.83 20.09
N ASN A 58 11.09 -3.72 20.22
CA ASN A 58 9.69 -3.32 20.27
C ASN A 58 9.40 -2.50 21.54
N LYS A 59 9.03 -1.23 21.36
CA LYS A 59 8.85 -0.29 22.45
C LYS A 59 7.72 -0.70 23.41
N ASN A 60 6.63 -1.27 22.88
CA ASN A 60 5.50 -1.68 23.71
C ASN A 60 5.86 -2.83 24.65
N LEU A 61 6.67 -3.78 24.18
CA LEU A 61 7.20 -4.85 25.03
C LEU A 61 8.22 -4.30 26.04
N LEU A 62 9.10 -3.39 25.64
CA LEU A 62 10.06 -2.78 26.55
C LEU A 62 9.39 -1.94 27.65
N LEU A 63 8.21 -1.33 27.41
CA LEU A 63 7.45 -0.63 28.45
C LEU A 63 7.02 -1.54 29.62
N GLN A 64 7.02 -2.85 29.41
CA GLN A 64 6.73 -3.85 30.46
C GLN A 64 7.98 -4.36 31.18
N TYR A 65 9.11 -3.65 31.08
CA TYR A 65 10.43 -4.09 31.52
C TYR A 65 10.47 -4.61 32.98
N SER A 66 9.74 -3.99 33.89
CA SER A 66 9.71 -4.40 35.30
C SER A 66 9.07 -5.77 35.50
N LYS A 67 8.19 -6.22 34.60
CA LYS A 67 7.51 -7.52 34.67
C LYS A 67 8.24 -8.60 33.86
N LEU A 68 8.74 -8.22 32.66
CA LEU A 68 9.28 -9.17 31.70
C LEU A 68 10.80 -9.27 31.73
N TYR A 69 11.49 -8.19 32.06
CA TYR A 69 12.93 -8.05 31.81
C TYR A 69 13.77 -7.81 33.09
N SER A 70 13.18 -7.90 34.29
CA SER A 70 13.94 -7.85 35.54
C SER A 70 14.84 -9.08 35.74
N ASP A 71 14.36 -10.25 35.29
CA ASP A 71 15.06 -11.54 35.46
C ASP A 71 15.66 -12.07 34.14
N ALA A 72 15.27 -11.52 32.99
CA ALA A 72 15.76 -11.89 31.67
C ALA A 72 15.99 -10.63 30.82
N ALA A 73 17.08 -10.60 30.06
CA ALA A 73 17.32 -9.54 29.11
C ALA A 73 16.39 -9.69 27.89
N PRO A 74 15.88 -8.59 27.31
CA PRO A 74 15.07 -8.67 26.10
C PRO A 74 15.90 -9.23 24.95
N SER A 75 15.24 -9.94 24.03
CA SER A 75 15.87 -10.46 22.81
C SER A 75 14.99 -10.19 21.59
N ILE A 76 15.61 -10.09 20.42
CA ILE A 76 14.93 -10.04 19.12
C ILE A 76 15.06 -11.43 18.50
N ILE A 77 13.95 -11.99 18.01
CA ILE A 77 13.93 -13.30 17.37
C ILE A 77 13.35 -13.13 15.96
N ILE A 78 14.07 -13.66 14.96
CA ILE A 78 13.58 -13.69 13.59
C ILE A 78 13.79 -15.10 13.04
N GLU A 79 12.70 -15.72 12.59
CA GLU A 79 12.72 -17.05 11.98
C GLU A 79 12.35 -16.93 10.51
N TYR A 80 13.17 -17.51 9.64
CA TYR A 80 12.99 -17.51 8.19
C TYR A 80 12.75 -18.93 7.72
N ASN A 81 11.60 -19.15 7.09
CA ASN A 81 11.29 -20.40 6.39
C ASN A 81 11.62 -20.23 4.91
N ILE A 82 12.46 -21.11 4.41
CA ILE A 82 12.95 -21.11 3.04
C ILE A 82 12.38 -22.32 2.33
N CYS A 83 11.77 -22.12 1.18
CA CYS A 83 11.33 -23.19 0.29
C CYS A 83 12.21 -23.25 -0.96
N HIS A 84 12.59 -24.44 -1.32
CA HIS A 84 13.32 -24.72 -2.55
C HIS A 84 12.71 -25.92 -3.27
N ARG A 85 12.53 -25.78 -4.59
CA ARG A 85 12.01 -26.83 -5.45
C ARG A 85 13.19 -27.49 -6.19
N ILE A 86 13.29 -28.80 -6.13
CA ILE A 86 14.35 -29.58 -6.74
C ILE A 86 13.74 -30.63 -7.66
N TYR A 87 14.37 -30.85 -8.77
CA TYR A 87 14.02 -31.95 -9.68
C TYR A 87 14.97 -33.14 -9.48
N GLU A 88 14.48 -34.37 -9.69
CA GLU A 88 15.24 -35.61 -9.46
C GLU A 88 16.57 -35.66 -10.23
N ASN A 89 16.67 -34.90 -11.32
CA ASN A 89 17.88 -34.81 -12.16
C ASN A 89 18.89 -33.76 -11.65
N ASP A 90 18.53 -32.91 -10.66
CA ASP A 90 19.38 -31.83 -10.14
C ASP A 90 20.25 -32.32 -8.95
N THR A 91 20.88 -33.48 -9.08
CA THR A 91 21.66 -34.15 -8.01
C THR A 91 22.91 -33.38 -7.56
N ASN A 92 23.31 -32.34 -8.27
CA ASN A 92 24.50 -31.50 -7.99
C ASN A 92 24.16 -30.03 -7.69
N ASP A 93 22.97 -29.76 -7.21
CA ASP A 93 22.60 -28.37 -6.82
C ASP A 93 23.39 -27.94 -5.57
N GLU A 94 24.40 -27.07 -5.75
CA GLU A 94 25.21 -26.52 -4.67
C GLU A 94 24.37 -25.76 -3.63
N SER A 95 23.20 -25.26 -4.03
CA SER A 95 22.29 -24.55 -3.12
C SER A 95 21.73 -25.43 -2.04
N ILE A 96 21.51 -26.73 -2.32
CA ILE A 96 21.09 -27.71 -1.33
C ILE A 96 22.17 -27.93 -0.27
N ILE A 97 23.42 -28.04 -0.69
CA ILE A 97 24.57 -28.25 0.20
C ILE A 97 24.65 -27.11 1.23
N ARG A 98 24.42 -25.87 0.80
CA ARG A 98 24.42 -24.70 1.67
C ARG A 98 23.23 -24.68 2.63
N LEU A 99 22.08 -25.25 2.26
CA LEU A 99 20.90 -25.37 3.12
C LEU A 99 20.94 -26.55 4.10
N LEU A 100 21.80 -27.55 3.89
CA LEU A 100 21.86 -28.75 4.72
C LEU A 100 21.87 -28.49 6.25
N PRO A 101 22.59 -27.50 6.78
CA PRO A 101 22.58 -27.20 8.21
C PRO A 101 21.20 -26.78 8.76
N PHE A 102 20.31 -26.34 7.89
CA PHE A 102 18.99 -25.76 8.24
C PHE A 102 17.80 -26.61 7.82
N LEU A 103 18.06 -27.78 7.18
CA LEU A 103 16.99 -28.67 6.75
C LEU A 103 16.33 -29.37 7.95
N GLY A 104 15.04 -29.60 7.85
CA GLY A 104 14.29 -30.48 8.77
C GLY A 104 14.47 -31.94 8.37
N ILE A 105 14.52 -32.81 9.38
CA ILE A 105 14.65 -34.28 9.17
C ILE A 105 13.38 -34.89 8.56
N LYS A 106 12.24 -34.19 8.64
CA LYS A 106 10.97 -34.63 8.07
C LYS A 106 10.77 -33.98 6.69
N GLY A 107 10.66 -34.79 5.64
CA GLY A 107 9.95 -34.26 4.51
C GLY A 107 10.46 -34.54 3.09
N PHE A 108 11.49 -35.34 2.87
CA PHE A 108 11.85 -35.68 1.49
C PHE A 108 10.80 -36.58 0.80
N GLU A 109 10.17 -37.51 1.52
CA GLU A 109 9.14 -38.39 0.96
C GLU A 109 7.74 -37.80 0.99
N GLU A 110 7.40 -36.97 1.95
CA GLU A 110 6.06 -36.37 2.11
C GLU A 110 5.77 -35.26 1.07
N ASN A 111 6.80 -34.71 0.44
CA ASN A 111 6.71 -33.56 -0.50
C ASN A 111 7.12 -33.94 -1.95
N ARG A 112 6.97 -35.21 -2.33
CA ARG A 112 7.23 -35.66 -3.69
C ARG A 112 6.01 -35.40 -4.58
N TYR A 113 6.25 -34.72 -5.67
CA TYR A 113 5.27 -34.49 -6.74
C TYR A 113 5.82 -35.07 -8.03
N GLU A 114 4.96 -35.58 -8.91
CA GLU A 114 5.32 -35.98 -10.28
C GLU A 114 4.72 -35.00 -11.27
N HIS A 115 5.57 -34.37 -12.05
CA HIS A 115 5.17 -33.55 -13.18
C HIS A 115 5.90 -34.01 -14.42
N ASP A 116 5.15 -34.37 -15.49
CA ASP A 116 5.68 -34.89 -16.75
C ASP A 116 6.65 -36.07 -16.61
N GLY A 117 6.45 -36.91 -15.60
CA GLY A 117 7.27 -38.11 -15.35
C GLY A 117 8.61 -37.81 -14.66
N ILE A 118 8.84 -36.59 -14.21
CA ILE A 118 10.01 -36.20 -13.41
C ILE A 118 9.56 -35.99 -11.98
N ALA A 119 10.24 -36.63 -11.02
CA ALA A 119 9.94 -36.38 -9.61
C ALA A 119 10.46 -34.99 -9.17
N GLU A 120 9.58 -34.26 -8.53
CA GLU A 120 9.82 -32.94 -7.99
C GLU A 120 9.71 -32.98 -6.47
N TYR A 121 10.68 -32.37 -5.77
CA TYR A 121 10.70 -32.32 -4.30
C TYR A 121 10.70 -30.88 -3.82
N ASN A 122 9.84 -30.55 -2.86
CA ASN A 122 9.88 -29.30 -2.14
C ASN A 122 10.67 -29.45 -0.85
N ILE A 123 11.80 -28.77 -0.76
CA ILE A 123 12.64 -28.75 0.44
C ILE A 123 12.28 -27.53 1.28
N SER A 124 12.13 -27.75 2.57
CA SER A 124 11.93 -26.68 3.55
C SER A 124 13.12 -26.60 4.52
N ALA A 125 13.67 -25.41 4.64
CA ALA A 125 14.72 -25.10 5.63
C ALA A 125 14.24 -23.98 6.57
N GLN A 126 14.68 -23.99 7.83
CA GLN A 126 14.34 -22.96 8.78
C GLN A 126 15.59 -22.42 9.48
N ILE A 127 15.80 -21.10 9.36
CA ILE A 127 16.86 -20.36 10.02
C ILE A 127 16.23 -19.54 11.13
N LYS A 128 16.71 -19.73 12.36
CA LYS A 128 16.34 -18.92 13.51
C LYS A 128 17.50 -18.04 13.92
N ALA A 129 17.33 -16.74 13.85
CA ALA A 129 18.28 -15.73 14.26
C ALA A 129 17.81 -15.07 15.57
N VAL A 130 18.63 -15.10 16.58
CA VAL A 130 18.33 -14.53 17.91
C VAL A 130 19.39 -13.51 18.26
N TYR A 131 19.01 -12.24 18.39
CA TYR A 131 19.85 -11.18 18.91
C TYR A 131 19.63 -11.06 20.42
N ALA A 132 20.60 -11.47 21.21
CA ALA A 132 20.46 -11.58 22.65
C ALA A 132 21.73 -11.22 23.38
N LEU A 133 21.58 -10.92 24.69
CA LEU A 133 22.67 -10.71 25.61
C LEU A 133 23.46 -12.01 25.78
N ASP A 134 24.80 -11.93 25.75
CA ASP A 134 25.67 -13.05 26.11
C ASP A 134 25.41 -13.47 27.58
N THR A 135 25.13 -14.75 27.76
CA THR A 135 24.73 -15.33 29.06
C THR A 135 25.68 -15.02 30.20
N LYS A 136 26.96 -14.81 29.91
CA LYS A 136 27.96 -14.45 30.92
C LYS A 136 27.72 -13.10 31.59
N TYR A 137 27.01 -12.18 30.92
CA TYR A 137 26.69 -10.84 31.44
C TYR A 137 25.27 -10.74 32.02
N LEU A 138 24.50 -11.83 32.05
CA LEU A 138 23.11 -11.82 32.52
C LEU A 138 22.98 -11.35 33.98
N GLU A 139 23.85 -11.82 34.87
CA GLU A 139 23.83 -11.41 36.30
C GLU A 139 24.25 -9.95 36.50
N GLU A 140 25.14 -9.44 35.66
CA GLU A 140 25.51 -8.03 35.66
C GLU A 140 24.35 -7.16 35.18
N TYR A 141 23.65 -7.58 34.09
CA TYR A 141 22.45 -6.92 33.58
C TYR A 141 21.35 -6.85 34.66
N LYS A 142 21.03 -7.97 35.34
CA LYS A 142 20.00 -8.00 36.38
C LYS A 142 20.33 -7.02 37.53
N ARG A 143 21.59 -6.97 37.97
CA ARG A 143 22.05 -6.03 39.01
C ARG A 143 21.91 -4.59 38.53
N ALA A 144 22.30 -4.28 37.30
CA ALA A 144 22.19 -2.95 36.73
C ALA A 144 20.72 -2.51 36.62
N VAL A 145 19.83 -3.37 36.13
CA VAL A 145 18.39 -3.07 36.07
C VAL A 145 17.80 -2.84 37.45
N SER A 146 18.12 -3.69 38.45
CA SER A 146 17.61 -3.54 39.82
C SER A 146 18.09 -2.25 40.48
N ASN A 147 19.33 -1.83 40.25
CA ASN A 147 19.93 -0.69 40.95
C ASN A 147 19.69 0.65 40.24
N GLU A 148 19.66 0.68 38.89
CA GLU A 148 19.71 1.90 38.10
C GLU A 148 18.37 2.20 37.39
N ALA A 149 17.56 1.18 37.03
CA ALA A 149 16.31 1.36 36.30
C ALA A 149 15.15 1.73 37.25
N LYS A 150 14.95 3.02 37.49
CA LYS A 150 13.84 3.52 38.32
C LYS A 150 12.56 3.75 37.52
N ASP A 151 12.70 4.06 36.27
CA ASP A 151 11.65 4.32 35.32
C ASP A 151 12.03 3.78 33.92
N PHE A 152 11.16 3.96 32.95
CA PHE A 152 11.39 3.46 31.59
C PHE A 152 12.62 4.11 30.93
N GLU A 153 12.84 5.40 31.13
CA GLU A 153 13.94 6.14 30.50
C GLU A 153 15.28 5.63 31.03
N THR A 154 15.41 5.49 32.35
CA THR A 154 16.63 4.93 33.00
C THR A 154 16.84 3.48 32.61
N TYR A 155 15.77 2.69 32.47
CA TYR A 155 15.87 1.33 31.92
C TYR A 155 16.44 1.30 30.50
N LEU A 156 15.98 2.17 29.61
CA LEU A 156 16.51 2.26 28.23
C LEU A 156 18.00 2.61 28.21
N LEU A 157 18.47 3.46 29.14
CA LEU A 157 19.89 3.79 29.22
C LEU A 157 20.73 2.57 29.67
N VAL A 158 20.22 1.80 30.65
CA VAL A 158 20.85 0.54 31.05
C VAL A 158 20.88 -0.44 29.89
N LEU A 159 19.72 -0.66 29.22
CA LEU A 159 19.63 -1.58 28.12
C LEU A 159 20.58 -1.18 26.97
N LYS A 160 20.64 0.11 26.63
CA LYS A 160 21.53 0.63 25.58
C LYS A 160 22.98 0.26 25.84
N ARG A 161 23.45 0.45 27.07
CA ARG A 161 24.82 0.10 27.45
C ARG A 161 25.15 -1.38 27.22
N PHE A 162 24.19 -2.28 27.50
CA PHE A 162 24.37 -3.71 27.25
C PHE A 162 24.25 -4.07 25.78
N VAL A 163 23.30 -3.47 25.05
CA VAL A 163 23.13 -3.68 23.61
C VAL A 163 24.37 -3.26 22.83
N ASP A 164 24.96 -2.12 23.17
CA ASP A 164 26.15 -1.60 22.48
C ASP A 164 27.40 -2.45 22.70
N ASN A 165 27.48 -3.25 23.78
CA ASN A 165 28.72 -3.92 24.18
C ASN A 165 28.64 -5.45 24.32
N HIS A 166 27.46 -6.01 24.59
CA HIS A 166 27.34 -7.39 25.07
C HIS A 166 26.26 -8.21 24.37
N TYR A 167 25.58 -7.66 23.35
CA TYR A 167 24.63 -8.39 22.55
C TYR A 167 25.26 -8.89 21.26
N SER A 168 24.78 -10.03 20.76
CA SER A 168 25.23 -10.60 19.50
C SER A 168 24.17 -11.49 18.88
N TRP A 169 24.30 -11.71 17.58
CA TRP A 169 23.45 -12.64 16.84
C TRP A 169 23.90 -14.09 17.09
N ASN A 170 22.92 -14.93 17.37
CA ASN A 170 23.05 -16.36 17.44
C ASN A 170 22.14 -17.01 16.41
N TYR A 171 22.70 -17.86 15.57
CA TYR A 171 21.96 -18.55 14.52
C TYR A 171 21.81 -20.02 14.88
N THR A 172 20.61 -20.56 14.66
CA THR A 172 20.30 -21.97 14.84
C THR A 172 19.43 -22.50 13.72
N ASN A 173 19.44 -23.77 13.48
CA ASN A 173 18.38 -24.45 12.75
C ASN A 173 17.08 -24.32 13.54
N GLY A 174 16.03 -23.71 12.97
CA GLY A 174 14.77 -23.46 13.68
C GLY A 174 13.99 -24.72 14.03
N ILE A 175 14.32 -25.87 13.44
CA ILE A 175 13.67 -27.17 13.67
C ILE A 175 14.41 -28.02 14.69
N SER A 176 15.74 -28.14 14.54
CA SER A 176 16.58 -29.01 15.37
C SER A 176 17.30 -28.25 16.50
N GLU A 177 17.21 -26.92 16.51
CA GLU A 177 17.92 -26.01 17.45
C GLU A 177 19.46 -26.14 17.41
N THR A 178 20.02 -26.83 16.42
CA THR A 178 21.48 -26.98 16.25
C THR A 178 22.06 -25.63 15.88
N LYS A 179 23.17 -25.26 16.55
CA LYS A 179 23.90 -24.01 16.31
C LYS A 179 24.48 -23.98 14.90
N ALA A 180 24.39 -22.84 14.25
CA ALA A 180 25.01 -22.56 12.97
C ALA A 180 25.92 -21.33 13.06
N GLU A 181 26.94 -21.28 12.22
CA GLU A 181 27.81 -20.10 12.13
C GLU A 181 27.13 -19.01 11.28
N GLN A 182 27.31 -17.76 11.67
CA GLN A 182 26.80 -16.61 10.93
C GLN A 182 27.25 -16.62 9.45
N LYS A 183 28.49 -17.01 9.20
CA LYS A 183 29.07 -17.11 7.87
C LYS A 183 28.27 -18.07 6.98
N SER A 184 27.86 -19.22 7.53
CA SER A 184 27.04 -20.21 6.80
C SER A 184 25.70 -19.64 6.38
N VAL A 185 25.11 -18.70 7.14
CA VAL A 185 23.86 -18.03 6.78
C VAL A 185 24.10 -16.98 5.69
N THR A 186 25.09 -16.10 5.89
CA THR A 186 25.36 -14.99 4.96
C THR A 186 25.84 -15.44 3.58
N GLU A 187 26.40 -16.64 3.47
CA GLU A 187 26.83 -17.22 2.19
C GLU A 187 25.68 -17.75 1.33
N ILE A 188 24.51 -18.02 1.94
CA ILE A 188 23.33 -18.53 1.20
C ILE A 188 22.69 -17.41 0.37
N PHE A 189 22.61 -16.19 0.95
CA PHE A 189 21.80 -15.12 0.42
C PHE A 189 22.61 -14.05 -0.30
N ASP A 190 22.08 -13.55 -1.41
CA ASP A 190 22.48 -12.31 -2.06
C ASP A 190 21.31 -11.32 -1.97
N ILE A 191 21.24 -10.57 -0.88
CA ILE A 191 20.17 -9.61 -0.65
C ILE A 191 20.65 -8.21 -1.03
N ARG A 192 19.88 -7.55 -1.90
CA ARG A 192 20.09 -6.16 -2.28
C ARG A 192 18.95 -5.31 -1.72
N PHE A 193 19.33 -4.32 -0.95
CA PHE A 193 18.39 -3.39 -0.35
C PHE A 193 18.49 -2.02 -1.02
N ILE A 194 17.36 -1.55 -1.53
CA ILE A 194 17.20 -0.27 -2.20
C ILE A 194 16.26 0.60 -1.36
N GLY A 195 16.80 1.54 -0.55
CA GLY A 195 16.03 2.46 0.29
C GLY A 195 15.29 3.56 -0.49
N ALA A 196 14.32 4.21 0.14
CA ALA A 196 13.53 5.29 -0.43
C ALA A 196 14.35 6.58 -0.62
N GLU A 197 15.13 6.94 0.39
CA GLU A 197 15.98 8.13 0.37
C GLU A 197 17.39 7.76 -0.12
N ARG A 198 17.73 8.21 -1.33
CA ARG A 198 19.03 7.96 -1.92
C ARG A 198 19.62 9.22 -2.48
N THR A 199 20.86 9.43 -2.14
CA THR A 199 21.68 10.38 -2.86
C THR A 199 22.16 9.75 -4.17
N SER A 200 22.32 10.57 -5.21
CA SER A 200 22.92 10.14 -6.48
C SER A 200 24.31 9.52 -6.30
N GLU A 201 24.99 9.85 -5.22
CA GLU A 201 26.32 9.37 -4.90
C GLU A 201 26.31 7.95 -4.33
N GLU A 202 25.35 7.63 -3.45
CA GLU A 202 25.17 6.27 -2.92
C GLU A 202 24.79 5.28 -4.02
N VAL A 203 23.84 5.64 -4.86
CA VAL A 203 23.42 4.78 -5.98
C VAL A 203 24.59 4.58 -6.96
N ARG A 204 25.37 5.63 -7.23
CA ARG A 204 26.57 5.54 -8.06
C ARG A 204 27.58 4.57 -7.46
N LYS A 205 27.80 4.62 -6.16
CA LYS A 205 28.73 3.73 -5.45
C LYS A 205 28.27 2.28 -5.53
N GLU A 206 26.99 2.01 -5.29
CA GLU A 206 26.40 0.68 -5.40
C GLU A 206 26.49 0.11 -6.81
N THR A 207 26.05 0.89 -7.81
CA THR A 207 26.13 0.47 -9.23
C THR A 207 27.57 0.19 -9.65
N LYS A 208 28.52 1.01 -9.22
CA LYS A 208 29.94 0.77 -9.46
C LYS A 208 30.43 -0.52 -8.80
N GLN A 209 30.01 -0.80 -7.56
CA GLN A 209 30.37 -2.04 -6.87
C GLN A 209 29.83 -3.27 -7.58
N GLU A 210 28.61 -3.21 -8.12
CA GLU A 210 28.00 -4.30 -8.90
C GLU A 210 28.79 -4.56 -10.20
N ILE A 211 29.10 -3.49 -10.94
CA ILE A 211 29.89 -3.61 -12.17
C ILE A 211 31.28 -4.21 -11.89
N VAL A 212 31.93 -3.77 -10.79
CA VAL A 212 33.22 -4.33 -10.38
C VAL A 212 33.09 -5.80 -10.02
N SER A 213 32.03 -6.19 -9.31
CA SER A 213 31.85 -7.59 -8.96
C SER A 213 31.59 -8.46 -10.19
N PHE A 214 30.81 -7.95 -11.15
CA PHE A 214 30.57 -8.61 -12.44
C PHE A 214 31.86 -8.76 -13.28
N THR A 215 32.72 -7.75 -13.25
CA THR A 215 33.98 -7.78 -14.03
C THR A 215 35.11 -8.54 -13.34
N LYS A 216 35.07 -8.75 -12.02
CA LYS A 216 36.08 -9.54 -11.29
C LYS A 216 36.04 -11.03 -11.61
N ASP A 217 34.89 -11.56 -12.01
CA ASP A 217 34.72 -12.97 -12.37
C ASP A 217 35.07 -13.25 -13.83
N ALA A 218 35.38 -12.22 -14.62
CA ALA A 218 35.90 -12.39 -15.97
C ALA A 218 37.39 -12.68 -15.92
N ASP A 219 37.92 -13.52 -16.83
CA ASP A 219 39.34 -13.93 -16.99
C ASP A 219 40.32 -12.75 -17.15
N ASN A 220 39.86 -11.51 -17.04
CA ASN A 220 40.54 -10.27 -17.36
C ASN A 220 41.22 -9.56 -16.17
N VAL A 221 41.19 -10.12 -14.95
CA VAL A 221 41.77 -9.44 -13.77
C VAL A 221 43.29 -9.25 -13.95
N ALA A 222 43.97 -10.26 -14.45
CA ALA A 222 45.43 -10.21 -14.72
C ALA A 222 45.78 -9.18 -15.79
N ASP A 223 45.01 -9.10 -16.87
CA ASP A 223 45.21 -8.12 -17.95
C ASP A 223 44.93 -6.70 -17.50
N PHE A 224 43.94 -6.51 -16.61
CA PHE A 224 43.65 -5.20 -16.03
C PHE A 224 44.73 -4.73 -15.04
N ASP A 225 45.28 -5.62 -14.23
CA ASP A 225 46.37 -5.29 -13.33
C ASP A 225 47.63 -4.92 -14.10
N LYS A 226 47.93 -5.60 -15.21
CA LYS A 226 48.99 -5.25 -16.13
C LYS A 226 48.76 -3.89 -16.78
N PHE A 227 47.56 -3.65 -17.31
CA PHE A 227 47.20 -2.35 -17.88
C PHE A 227 47.31 -1.21 -16.85
N ARG A 228 46.90 -1.41 -15.60
CA ARG A 228 47.05 -0.44 -14.53
C ARG A 228 48.51 -0.14 -14.22
N HIS A 229 49.36 -1.14 -14.28
CA HIS A 229 50.81 -0.98 -14.12
C HIS A 229 51.39 -0.15 -15.24
N ASP A 230 51.08 -0.48 -16.49
CA ASP A 230 51.57 0.24 -17.68
C ASP A 230 51.10 1.71 -17.68
N VAL A 231 49.88 1.99 -17.32
CA VAL A 231 49.36 3.37 -17.15
C VAL A 231 50.08 4.10 -16.01
N SER A 232 50.40 3.42 -14.90
CA SER A 232 51.16 4.02 -13.79
C SER A 232 52.57 4.43 -14.24
N GLU A 233 53.26 3.61 -15.03
CA GLU A 233 54.57 3.93 -15.59
C GLU A 233 54.53 5.14 -16.54
N GLU A 234 53.53 5.20 -17.41
CA GLU A 234 53.38 6.32 -18.35
C GLU A 234 53.03 7.63 -17.62
N LEU A 235 52.16 7.59 -16.57
CA LEU A 235 51.88 8.74 -15.72
C LEU A 235 53.12 9.20 -14.95
N GLU A 236 53.95 8.27 -14.45
CA GLU A 236 55.20 8.59 -13.77
C GLU A 236 56.18 9.28 -14.71
N LYS A 237 56.35 8.81 -15.94
CA LYS A 237 57.14 9.46 -16.96
C LYS A 237 56.66 10.89 -17.29
N LEU A 238 55.34 11.04 -17.45
CA LEU A 238 54.70 12.33 -17.77
C LEU A 238 54.90 13.37 -16.65
N LEU A 239 54.75 12.91 -15.38
CA LEU A 239 54.80 13.76 -14.20
C LEU A 239 56.20 13.86 -13.59
N SER A 240 57.21 13.12 -14.11
CA SER A 240 58.60 13.11 -13.62
C SER A 240 59.17 14.51 -13.39
N PRO A 241 59.00 15.51 -14.28
CA PRO A 241 59.52 16.85 -14.02
C PRO A 241 58.88 17.53 -12.80
N SER A 242 57.59 17.27 -12.55
CA SER A 242 56.86 17.83 -11.41
C SER A 242 57.23 17.12 -10.11
N ILE A 243 57.38 15.80 -10.16
CA ILE A 243 57.82 14.95 -9.04
C ILE A 243 59.21 15.35 -8.58
N THR A 244 60.11 15.53 -9.54
CA THR A 244 61.49 15.97 -9.24
C THR A 244 61.53 17.33 -8.56
N LYS A 245 60.71 18.29 -9.02
CA LYS A 245 60.58 19.60 -8.36
C LYS A 245 60.02 19.50 -6.94
N LEU A 246 58.97 18.69 -6.72
CA LEU A 246 58.40 18.47 -5.38
C LEU A 246 59.39 17.80 -4.44
N THR A 247 60.10 16.77 -4.89
CA THR A 247 61.14 16.09 -4.11
C THR A 247 62.26 17.02 -3.74
N ALA A 248 62.72 17.87 -4.68
CA ALA A 248 63.76 18.86 -4.43
C ALA A 248 63.33 19.93 -3.39
N LEU A 249 62.06 20.32 -3.34
CA LEU A 249 61.55 21.22 -2.31
C LEU A 249 61.67 20.60 -0.92
N PHE A 250 61.32 19.34 -0.78
CA PHE A 250 61.46 18.63 0.50
C PHE A 250 62.92 18.34 0.89
N GLU A 251 63.79 18.08 -0.09
CA GLU A 251 65.19 17.89 0.19
C GLU A 251 65.89 19.17 0.65
N ASN A 252 65.50 20.32 0.15
CA ASN A 252 66.00 21.61 0.58
C ASN A 252 65.58 21.95 2.04
N GLU A 253 64.44 21.47 2.47
CA GLU A 253 63.88 21.73 3.80
C GLU A 253 64.10 20.59 4.82
N LYS A 254 64.76 19.49 4.43
CA LYS A 254 64.94 18.30 5.29
C LYS A 254 65.61 18.60 6.62
N ASN A 255 66.56 19.54 6.65
CA ASN A 255 67.25 19.96 7.89
C ASN A 255 66.34 20.77 8.80
N ALA A 256 65.47 21.63 8.24
CA ALA A 256 64.53 22.43 8.98
C ALA A 256 63.45 21.59 9.71
N ILE A 257 63.02 20.49 9.09
CA ILE A 257 62.01 19.57 9.64
C ILE A 257 62.60 18.37 10.37
N GLY A 258 63.94 18.28 10.54
CA GLY A 258 64.63 17.29 11.37
C GLY A 258 64.66 15.86 10.82
N LEU A 259 64.36 15.61 9.56
CA LEU A 259 64.36 14.28 8.92
C LEU A 259 65.76 13.66 8.82
N GLU A 260 66.79 14.49 8.74
CA GLU A 260 68.20 14.04 8.65
C GLU A 260 68.67 13.22 9.85
N LYS A 261 68.16 13.54 11.05
CA LYS A 261 68.51 12.81 12.30
C LYS A 261 67.89 11.42 12.37
N GLY A 262 66.82 11.16 11.57
CA GLY A 262 66.10 9.89 11.59
C GLY A 262 66.47 8.95 10.43
N ASN A 263 67.42 9.29 9.58
CA ASN A 263 67.74 8.57 8.33
C ASN A 263 66.50 8.38 7.42
N VAL A 264 65.61 9.37 7.36
CA VAL A 264 64.36 9.34 6.58
C VAL A 264 64.48 10.30 5.40
N SER A 265 64.09 9.87 4.20
CA SER A 265 63.94 10.70 3.01
C SER A 265 62.51 10.72 2.51
N ILE A 266 62.05 11.83 1.98
CA ILE A 266 60.75 11.94 1.34
C ILE A 266 60.91 11.72 -0.15
N THR A 267 60.20 10.73 -0.67
CA THR A 267 60.07 10.47 -2.11
C THR A 267 58.63 10.62 -2.53
N SER A 268 58.39 11.26 -3.64
CA SER A 268 57.07 11.37 -4.25
C SER A 268 56.94 10.33 -5.37
N THR A 269 55.91 9.51 -5.31
CA THR A 269 55.63 8.52 -6.35
C THR A 269 54.22 8.74 -6.89
N VAL A 270 53.99 8.45 -8.15
CA VAL A 270 52.69 8.47 -8.79
C VAL A 270 52.15 7.02 -8.81
N ARG A 271 50.92 6.87 -8.40
CA ARG A 271 50.21 5.59 -8.54
C ARG A 271 48.90 5.82 -9.26
N ALA A 272 48.62 5.05 -10.28
CA ALA A 272 47.28 5.03 -10.92
C ALA A 272 46.31 4.27 -10.04
N ASN A 273 45.68 4.98 -9.13
CA ASN A 273 44.67 4.44 -8.22
C ASN A 273 43.27 4.55 -8.83
N PHE A 274 43.06 4.01 -10.02
CA PHE A 274 41.70 3.86 -10.56
C PHE A 274 41.28 2.41 -10.54
N SER A 275 40.02 2.18 -10.21
CA SER A 275 39.38 0.86 -10.29
C SER A 275 38.66 0.72 -11.64
N LEU A 276 38.36 -0.51 -12.04
CA LEU A 276 37.50 -0.76 -13.20
C LEU A 276 36.18 0.01 -13.10
N ALA A 277 35.65 0.16 -11.86
CA ALA A 277 34.47 0.95 -11.60
C ALA A 277 34.60 2.43 -11.95
N ASP A 278 35.81 3.00 -11.84
CA ASP A 278 36.06 4.41 -12.17
C ASP A 278 36.22 4.63 -13.69
N ALA A 279 36.59 3.59 -14.41
CA ALA A 279 36.68 3.60 -15.86
C ALA A 279 35.32 3.39 -16.55
N TYR A 280 34.30 2.90 -15.79
CA TYR A 280 32.98 2.65 -16.33
C TYR A 280 32.03 3.83 -16.09
N ALA A 281 31.42 4.32 -17.15
CA ALA A 281 30.41 5.38 -17.09
C ALA A 281 29.15 4.93 -17.83
N THR A 282 28.03 4.99 -17.13
CA THR A 282 26.71 4.81 -17.76
C THR A 282 26.21 6.15 -18.29
N GLU A 283 25.90 6.20 -19.58
CA GLU A 283 25.40 7.38 -20.24
C GLU A 283 24.00 7.15 -20.81
N VAL A 284 23.17 8.18 -20.76
CA VAL A 284 21.88 8.22 -21.44
C VAL A 284 22.04 8.99 -22.74
N LYS A 285 21.81 8.31 -23.87
CA LYS A 285 21.91 8.90 -25.20
C LYS A 285 20.55 9.32 -25.72
N ASP A 286 20.39 10.59 -26.04
CA ASP A 286 19.24 11.05 -26.82
C ASP A 286 19.35 10.55 -28.25
N THR A 287 18.42 9.70 -28.67
CA THR A 287 18.43 9.09 -30.01
C THR A 287 18.16 10.08 -31.14
N LYS A 288 17.57 11.24 -30.84
CA LYS A 288 17.27 12.27 -31.83
C LYS A 288 18.46 13.21 -32.09
N SER A 289 19.09 13.69 -31.03
CA SER A 289 20.22 14.60 -31.12
C SER A 289 21.57 13.87 -31.20
N GLY A 290 21.63 12.59 -30.81
CA GLY A 290 22.87 11.83 -30.68
C GLY A 290 23.72 12.23 -29.47
N TYR A 291 23.26 13.18 -28.66
CA TYR A 291 23.96 13.68 -27.50
C TYR A 291 23.88 12.71 -26.32
N SER A 292 25.00 12.40 -25.71
CA SER A 292 25.06 11.54 -24.51
C SER A 292 25.30 12.37 -23.26
N LEU A 293 24.58 12.08 -22.21
CA LEU A 293 24.77 12.66 -20.88
C LEU A 293 25.07 11.54 -19.89
N PRO A 294 26.10 11.69 -19.04
CA PRO A 294 26.29 10.78 -17.92
C PRO A 294 25.00 10.65 -17.10
N LEU A 295 24.69 9.42 -16.66
CA LEU A 295 23.43 9.08 -15.99
C LEU A 295 23.09 10.04 -14.84
N GLN A 296 24.09 10.49 -14.10
CA GLN A 296 23.96 11.41 -12.96
C GLN A 296 23.45 12.82 -13.30
N TYR A 297 23.51 13.23 -14.56
CA TYR A 297 23.00 14.54 -15.02
C TYR A 297 21.57 14.46 -15.58
N ASN A 298 20.97 13.28 -15.54
CA ASN A 298 19.56 13.11 -15.87
C ASN A 298 18.68 13.40 -14.66
N GLY A 299 17.40 13.68 -14.89
CA GLY A 299 16.45 13.88 -13.79
C GLY A 299 16.38 12.64 -12.88
N LEU A 300 16.20 12.85 -11.57
CA LEU A 300 16.21 11.80 -10.54
C LEU A 300 15.29 10.61 -10.88
N GLY A 301 14.14 10.87 -11.52
CA GLY A 301 13.23 9.79 -11.92
C GLY A 301 13.83 8.85 -12.96
N TYR A 302 14.46 9.36 -14.01
CA TYR A 302 15.15 8.52 -14.99
C TYR A 302 16.35 7.79 -14.37
N TYR A 303 17.08 8.50 -13.53
CA TYR A 303 18.20 7.94 -12.80
C TYR A 303 17.79 6.73 -11.94
N ASN A 304 16.76 6.88 -11.12
CA ASN A 304 16.25 5.80 -10.27
C ASN A 304 15.71 4.62 -11.10
N LEU A 305 14.93 4.89 -12.13
CA LEU A 305 14.37 3.85 -13.00
C LEU A 305 15.45 2.99 -13.66
N ILE A 306 16.45 3.63 -14.25
CA ILE A 306 17.57 2.94 -14.93
C ILE A 306 18.37 2.13 -13.91
N ASN A 307 18.65 2.67 -12.73
CA ASN A 307 19.37 1.94 -11.69
C ASN A 307 18.62 0.72 -11.18
N ILE A 308 17.31 0.83 -10.90
CA ILE A 308 16.49 -0.30 -10.52
C ILE A 308 16.54 -1.39 -11.61
N TYR A 309 16.36 -0.99 -12.88
CA TYR A 309 16.43 -1.91 -14.00
C TYR A 309 17.79 -2.59 -14.11
N MET A 310 18.88 -1.82 -14.01
CA MET A 310 20.25 -2.36 -14.04
C MET A 310 20.49 -3.34 -12.90
N LEU A 311 20.05 -3.03 -11.68
CA LEU A 311 20.21 -3.91 -10.52
C LEU A 311 19.46 -5.23 -10.72
N ILE A 312 18.21 -5.18 -11.23
CA ILE A 312 17.45 -6.39 -11.56
C ILE A 312 18.25 -7.26 -12.55
N LYS A 313 18.75 -6.67 -13.63
CA LYS A 313 19.47 -7.41 -14.68
C LYS A 313 20.86 -7.89 -14.25
N LEU A 314 21.62 -7.09 -13.54
CA LEU A 314 22.94 -7.49 -13.03
C LEU A 314 22.81 -8.61 -12.00
N THR A 315 21.78 -8.58 -11.17
CA THR A 315 21.52 -9.65 -10.19
C THR A 315 21.19 -10.98 -10.89
N GLU A 316 20.45 -10.95 -12.02
CA GLU A 316 20.13 -12.16 -12.79
C GLU A 316 21.36 -12.88 -13.37
N ILE A 317 22.35 -12.12 -13.83
CA ILE A 317 23.52 -12.66 -14.55
C ILE A 317 24.74 -12.91 -13.67
N ARG A 318 24.68 -12.54 -12.38
CA ARG A 318 25.82 -12.64 -11.47
C ARG A 318 26.07 -14.10 -11.08
N PRO A 319 27.28 -14.65 -11.26
CA PRO A 319 27.61 -15.99 -10.77
C PRO A 319 27.75 -16.01 -9.24
N GLY A 320 27.49 -17.14 -8.62
CA GLY A 320 27.99 -17.50 -7.30
C GLY A 320 27.03 -17.52 -6.12
N LYS A 321 25.80 -16.95 -6.20
CA LYS A 321 24.79 -17.13 -5.14
C LYS A 321 23.43 -17.49 -5.75
N ASP A 322 22.86 -18.59 -5.26
CA ASP A 322 21.65 -19.18 -5.83
C ASP A 322 20.37 -18.53 -5.29
N PHE A 323 20.45 -17.91 -4.11
CA PHE A 323 19.30 -17.28 -3.49
C PHE A 323 19.41 -15.73 -3.53
N ARG A 324 18.74 -15.16 -4.50
CA ARG A 324 18.76 -13.73 -4.79
C ARG A 324 17.49 -13.06 -4.32
N ILE A 325 17.65 -12.01 -3.53
CA ILE A 325 16.53 -11.19 -3.01
C ILE A 325 16.80 -9.74 -3.34
N LEU A 326 15.80 -9.06 -3.88
CA LEU A 326 15.80 -7.62 -4.10
C LEU A 326 14.74 -6.97 -3.22
N CYS A 327 15.15 -6.11 -2.32
CA CYS A 327 14.26 -5.29 -1.49
C CYS A 327 14.22 -3.86 -2.03
N LEU A 328 13.05 -3.41 -2.48
CA LEU A 328 12.81 -2.06 -2.99
C LEU A 328 11.92 -1.31 -2.00
N GLU A 329 12.44 -0.26 -1.39
CA GLU A 329 11.66 0.62 -0.53
C GLU A 329 11.21 1.85 -1.32
N GLU A 330 9.90 2.02 -1.42
CA GLU A 330 9.23 3.13 -2.09
C GLU A 330 9.88 3.51 -3.45
N PRO A 331 10.00 2.56 -4.39
CA PRO A 331 10.70 2.79 -5.65
C PRO A 331 10.02 3.86 -6.52
N GLU A 332 8.80 4.26 -6.18
CA GLU A 332 8.06 5.37 -6.78
C GLU A 332 8.63 6.75 -6.44
N ALA A 333 9.46 6.88 -5.42
CA ALA A 333 10.05 8.14 -5.02
C ALA A 333 10.73 8.81 -6.22
N HIS A 334 10.33 10.04 -6.52
CA HIS A 334 10.79 10.85 -7.66
C HIS A 334 10.41 10.32 -9.06
N LEU A 335 9.64 9.22 -9.18
CA LEU A 335 9.14 8.73 -10.46
C LEU A 335 7.84 9.43 -10.87
N HIS A 336 7.77 9.90 -12.12
CA HIS A 336 6.51 10.32 -12.71
C HIS A 336 5.52 9.14 -12.76
N PRO A 337 4.19 9.33 -12.52
CA PRO A 337 3.20 8.25 -12.49
C PRO A 337 3.28 7.26 -13.67
N ALA A 338 3.53 7.76 -14.88
CA ALA A 338 3.69 6.91 -16.07
C ALA A 338 4.93 5.99 -15.98
N MET A 339 5.98 6.40 -15.28
CA MET A 339 7.17 5.58 -15.06
C MET A 339 6.94 4.56 -13.96
N GLN A 340 6.23 4.92 -12.90
CA GLN A 340 5.78 3.99 -11.86
C GLN A 340 5.00 2.84 -12.50
N TYR A 341 4.01 3.16 -13.33
CA TYR A 341 3.22 2.18 -14.05
C TYR A 341 4.09 1.24 -14.91
N LYS A 342 5.05 1.78 -15.68
CA LYS A 342 5.94 0.97 -16.53
C LYS A 342 6.84 0.05 -15.74
N LEU A 343 7.42 0.54 -14.63
CA LEU A 343 8.29 -0.26 -13.77
C LEU A 343 7.53 -1.46 -13.20
N PHE A 344 6.36 -1.23 -12.62
CA PHE A 344 5.60 -2.31 -11.98
C PHE A 344 4.96 -3.27 -12.99
N LYS A 345 4.52 -2.76 -14.13
CA LYS A 345 4.11 -3.63 -15.24
C LYS A 345 5.25 -4.55 -15.67
N TYR A 346 6.45 -4.02 -15.80
CA TYR A 346 7.64 -4.80 -16.13
C TYR A 346 7.92 -5.89 -15.08
N LEU A 347 7.88 -5.55 -13.78
CA LEU A 347 8.10 -6.50 -12.70
C LEU A 347 7.03 -7.60 -12.68
N ARG A 348 5.76 -7.26 -12.85
CA ARG A 348 4.66 -8.20 -12.93
C ARG A 348 4.78 -9.13 -14.15
N ASP A 349 5.03 -8.56 -15.32
CA ASP A 349 5.12 -9.33 -16.57
C ASP A 349 6.32 -10.32 -16.52
N LEU A 350 7.42 -9.96 -15.83
CA LEU A 350 8.52 -10.89 -15.57
C LEU A 350 8.12 -12.02 -14.61
N ASP A 351 7.36 -11.73 -13.57
CA ASP A 351 6.88 -12.71 -12.60
C ASP A 351 5.93 -13.71 -13.26
N GLU A 352 4.95 -13.24 -14.05
CA GLU A 352 3.99 -14.05 -14.79
C GLU A 352 4.64 -14.99 -15.82
N THR A 353 5.80 -14.63 -16.34
CA THR A 353 6.54 -15.45 -17.32
C THR A 353 7.57 -16.38 -16.70
N ASP A 354 7.60 -16.53 -15.36
CA ASP A 354 8.68 -17.22 -14.64
C ASP A 354 10.10 -16.70 -14.99
N GLY A 355 10.16 -15.47 -15.53
CA GLY A 355 11.41 -14.84 -15.93
C GLY A 355 12.24 -14.27 -14.78
N LEU A 356 11.70 -14.28 -13.56
CA LEU A 356 12.39 -13.82 -12.36
C LEU A 356 13.16 -14.96 -11.69
N ASN A 357 14.49 -14.91 -11.75
CA ASN A 357 15.37 -15.80 -10.98
C ASN A 357 15.70 -15.26 -9.59
N GLN A 358 14.87 -14.37 -9.07
CA GLN A 358 15.05 -13.73 -7.77
C GLN A 358 13.68 -13.46 -7.12
N GLN A 359 13.67 -13.39 -5.79
CA GLN A 359 12.50 -12.93 -5.03
C GLN A 359 12.58 -11.41 -4.86
N ILE A 360 11.50 -10.71 -5.15
CA ILE A 360 11.46 -9.25 -5.08
C ILE A 360 10.43 -8.84 -4.03
N PHE A 361 10.87 -8.02 -3.08
CA PHE A 361 10.02 -7.36 -2.09
C PHE A 361 9.95 -5.87 -2.39
N VAL A 362 8.76 -5.34 -2.49
CA VAL A 362 8.52 -3.93 -2.75
C VAL A 362 7.61 -3.35 -1.68
N THR A 363 8.03 -2.28 -1.03
CA THR A 363 7.12 -1.48 -0.21
C THR A 363 6.68 -0.25 -0.98
N THR A 364 5.40 0.11 -0.87
CA THR A 364 4.86 1.26 -1.61
C THR A 364 3.69 1.91 -0.90
N HIS A 365 3.56 3.23 -1.12
CA HIS A 365 2.38 4.03 -0.80
C HIS A 365 1.62 4.49 -2.07
N SER A 366 2.05 4.07 -3.24
CA SER A 366 1.48 4.52 -4.51
C SER A 366 0.23 3.72 -4.89
N SER A 367 -0.89 4.40 -5.05
CA SER A 367 -2.11 3.83 -5.65
C SER A 367 -1.89 3.38 -7.10
N ASN A 368 -0.98 4.06 -7.85
CA ASN A 368 -0.59 3.64 -9.21
C ASN A 368 0.03 2.25 -9.22
N ILE A 369 0.88 1.96 -8.25
CA ILE A 369 1.56 0.67 -8.12
C ILE A 369 0.58 -0.41 -7.75
N SER A 370 -0.27 -0.15 -6.76
CA SER A 370 -1.30 -1.08 -6.32
C SER A 370 -2.26 -1.47 -7.45
N ALA A 371 -2.59 -0.51 -8.33
CA ALA A 371 -3.42 -0.78 -9.51
C ALA A 371 -2.77 -1.74 -10.53
N VAL A 372 -1.43 -1.80 -10.57
CA VAL A 372 -0.68 -2.61 -11.55
C VAL A 372 -0.20 -3.94 -11.00
N ALA A 373 0.18 -3.98 -9.72
CA ALA A 373 0.77 -5.16 -9.08
C ALA A 373 -0.14 -6.41 -9.10
N GLY A 374 -1.46 -6.18 -9.08
CA GLY A 374 -2.45 -7.26 -9.00
C GLY A 374 -2.65 -7.77 -7.57
N ILE A 375 -3.86 -8.25 -7.28
CA ILE A 375 -4.26 -8.69 -5.94
C ILE A 375 -3.40 -9.85 -5.44
N ASP A 376 -2.92 -10.71 -6.34
CA ASP A 376 -2.16 -11.91 -6.00
C ASP A 376 -0.80 -11.60 -5.36
N ASN A 377 -0.20 -10.49 -5.75
CA ASN A 377 1.13 -10.10 -5.30
C ASN A 377 1.09 -9.09 -4.14
N MET A 378 -0.11 -8.69 -3.69
CA MET A 378 -0.25 -7.65 -2.67
C MET A 378 -0.47 -8.21 -1.27
N PHE A 379 0.28 -7.64 -0.33
CA PHE A 379 0.17 -7.88 1.10
C PHE A 379 -0.07 -6.56 1.81
N MET A 380 -1.04 -6.53 2.70
CA MET A 380 -1.35 -5.35 3.48
C MET A 380 -0.81 -5.48 4.89
N LEU A 381 -0.02 -4.49 5.31
CA LEU A 381 0.39 -4.31 6.70
C LEU A 381 -0.49 -3.26 7.37
N ALA A 382 -1.05 -3.61 8.53
CA ALA A 382 -1.78 -2.70 9.39
C ALA A 382 -1.16 -2.67 10.78
N TYR A 383 -1.16 -1.49 11.40
CA TYR A 383 -0.71 -1.28 12.77
C TYR A 383 -1.90 -0.87 13.64
N ASP A 384 -2.22 -1.67 14.64
CA ASP A 384 -3.32 -1.38 15.57
C ASP A 384 -2.78 -0.64 16.80
N ARG A 385 -3.01 0.67 16.84
CA ARG A 385 -2.56 1.54 17.94
C ARG A 385 -3.30 1.31 19.26
N ASN A 386 -4.46 0.62 19.22
CA ASN A 386 -5.35 0.46 20.37
C ASN A 386 -5.13 -0.87 21.12
N LYS A 387 -4.27 -1.75 20.62
CA LYS A 387 -3.91 -2.97 21.32
C LYS A 387 -2.71 -2.74 22.21
N ASP A 388 -2.89 -3.01 23.49
CA ASP A 388 -1.80 -3.04 24.46
C ASP A 388 -0.74 -4.07 24.01
N GLY A 389 0.34 -3.57 23.42
CA GLY A 389 1.55 -4.35 23.27
C GLY A 389 1.90 -4.93 21.92
N SER A 390 1.10 -4.67 20.88
CA SER A 390 1.53 -5.01 19.53
C SER A 390 0.49 -4.50 18.55
N ASP A 391 0.54 -3.71 17.44
CA ASP A 391 1.24 -4.61 16.74
C ASP A 391 0.84 -4.59 15.31
N CYS A 392 1.73 -4.87 14.49
CA CYS A 392 1.49 -5.07 13.10
C CYS A 392 0.67 -6.35 12.91
N SER A 393 -0.39 -6.27 12.15
CA SER A 393 -1.06 -7.40 11.54
C SER A 393 -0.78 -7.40 10.04
N GLN A 394 -0.67 -8.58 9.47
CA GLN A 394 -0.49 -8.73 8.04
C GLN A 394 -1.66 -9.44 7.40
N GLN A 395 -1.88 -9.16 6.13
CA GLN A 395 -2.90 -9.83 5.35
C GLN A 395 -2.52 -9.91 3.88
N SER A 396 -2.46 -11.13 3.38
CA SER A 396 -2.42 -11.37 1.95
C SER A 396 -3.78 -11.02 1.34
N LEU A 397 -3.82 -10.12 0.37
CA LEU A 397 -5.08 -9.81 -0.31
C LEU A 397 -5.61 -11.02 -1.09
N GLN A 398 -4.73 -11.88 -1.58
CA GLN A 398 -5.10 -13.12 -2.23
C GLN A 398 -5.86 -14.07 -1.30
N ALA A 399 -5.45 -14.18 -0.03
CA ALA A 399 -6.08 -15.08 0.94
C ALA A 399 -7.56 -14.76 1.19
N GLN A 400 -8.01 -13.51 0.90
CA GLN A 400 -9.42 -13.11 0.97
C GLN A 400 -10.31 -13.84 -0.04
N PHE A 401 -9.74 -14.23 -1.17
CA PHE A 401 -10.45 -14.84 -2.28
C PHE A 401 -10.25 -16.35 -2.35
N THR A 402 -9.63 -16.94 -1.30
CA THR A 402 -9.42 -18.37 -1.18
C THR A 402 -10.26 -18.90 -0.02
N ASP A 403 -11.12 -19.89 -0.28
CA ASP A 403 -11.85 -20.58 0.80
C ASP A 403 -10.91 -21.44 1.63
N LYS A 404 -11.27 -21.71 2.89
CA LYS A 404 -10.48 -22.57 3.80
C LYS A 404 -10.20 -23.95 3.25
N ASP A 405 -11.04 -24.42 2.32
CA ASP A 405 -10.93 -25.71 1.66
C ASP A 405 -10.21 -25.65 0.30
N GLY A 406 -9.60 -24.49 -0.06
CA GLY A 406 -8.89 -24.29 -1.30
C GLY A 406 -9.80 -24.14 -2.55
N THR A 407 -11.12 -24.10 -2.37
CA THR A 407 -12.08 -23.85 -3.44
C THR A 407 -12.32 -22.36 -3.58
N THR A 408 -12.10 -21.81 -4.78
CA THR A 408 -12.25 -20.38 -5.07
C THR A 408 -13.70 -20.05 -5.41
N ASN A 409 -14.60 -20.02 -4.43
CA ASN A 409 -15.95 -19.49 -4.64
C ASN A 409 -15.98 -17.97 -4.86
N LYS A 410 -14.83 -17.30 -4.72
CA LYS A 410 -14.67 -15.84 -4.83
C LYS A 410 -13.93 -15.42 -6.10
N ALA A 411 -13.73 -16.34 -7.04
CA ALA A 411 -13.01 -16.05 -8.29
C ALA A 411 -13.66 -14.92 -9.10
N GLU A 412 -14.99 -14.82 -9.11
CA GLU A 412 -15.71 -13.73 -9.77
C GLU A 412 -15.41 -12.38 -9.13
N ALA A 413 -15.42 -12.31 -7.80
CA ALA A 413 -15.10 -11.08 -7.06
C ALA A 413 -13.65 -10.65 -7.30
N LYS A 414 -12.72 -11.58 -7.26
CA LYS A 414 -11.31 -11.33 -7.57
C LYS A 414 -11.12 -10.82 -8.99
N ALA A 415 -11.72 -11.49 -9.98
CA ALA A 415 -11.64 -11.09 -11.38
C ALA A 415 -12.24 -9.70 -11.63
N HIS A 416 -13.33 -9.38 -10.93
CA HIS A 416 -13.97 -8.07 -10.97
C HIS A 416 -13.05 -7.00 -10.37
N LEU A 417 -12.56 -7.21 -9.15
CA LEU A 417 -11.66 -6.29 -8.47
C LEU A 417 -10.37 -6.05 -9.24
N THR A 418 -9.76 -7.09 -9.81
CA THR A 418 -8.55 -6.95 -10.63
C THR A 418 -8.76 -5.99 -11.82
N LYS A 419 -9.99 -5.94 -12.37
CA LYS A 419 -10.32 -5.01 -13.47
C LYS A 419 -10.69 -3.61 -12.97
N PHE A 420 -11.24 -3.49 -11.76
CA PHE A 420 -11.77 -2.25 -11.23
C PHE A 420 -10.82 -1.52 -10.27
N LEU A 421 -9.78 -2.19 -9.76
CA LEU A 421 -8.72 -1.55 -9.00
C LEU A 421 -7.86 -0.68 -9.93
N ASP A 422 -8.38 0.48 -10.27
CA ASP A 422 -7.63 1.57 -10.89
C ASP A 422 -7.01 2.49 -9.82
N VAL A 423 -6.29 3.48 -10.27
CA VAL A 423 -5.59 4.43 -9.37
C VAL A 423 -6.54 5.11 -8.38
N THR A 424 -7.74 5.49 -8.83
CA THR A 424 -8.72 6.19 -7.99
C THR A 424 -9.38 5.28 -6.97
N ARG A 425 -9.60 4.02 -7.30
CA ARG A 425 -10.22 3.05 -6.40
C ARG A 425 -9.21 2.37 -5.49
N SER A 426 -7.95 2.27 -5.91
CA SER A 426 -6.86 1.73 -5.07
C SER A 426 -6.60 2.57 -3.82
N ASP A 427 -7.05 3.85 -3.80
CA ASP A 427 -6.94 4.72 -2.63
C ASP A 427 -7.62 4.14 -1.38
N MET A 428 -8.69 3.35 -1.55
CA MET A 428 -9.34 2.65 -0.44
C MET A 428 -8.42 1.68 0.32
N LEU A 429 -7.31 1.24 -0.28
CA LEU A 429 -6.32 0.39 0.37
C LEU A 429 -5.44 1.16 1.36
N PHE A 430 -5.30 2.48 1.18
CA PHE A 430 -4.43 3.34 1.98
C PHE A 430 -5.17 4.15 3.04
N SER A 431 -6.47 4.41 2.85
CA SER A 431 -7.33 5.11 3.81
C SER A 431 -7.60 4.28 5.07
N ASP A 432 -7.99 4.93 6.16
CA ASP A 432 -8.37 4.25 7.42
C ASP A 432 -9.82 3.73 7.38
N LYS A 433 -10.69 4.45 6.69
CA LYS A 433 -12.11 4.16 6.54
C LYS A 433 -12.52 4.32 5.06
N VAL A 434 -13.58 3.65 4.65
CA VAL A 434 -14.03 3.66 3.24
C VAL A 434 -15.53 3.94 3.17
N ILE A 435 -15.91 4.83 2.26
CA ILE A 435 -17.30 5.03 1.84
C ILE A 435 -17.42 4.55 0.39
N LEU A 436 -18.25 3.56 0.15
CA LEU A 436 -18.59 3.07 -1.18
C LEU A 436 -19.92 3.69 -1.61
N VAL A 437 -19.95 4.33 -2.78
CA VAL A 437 -21.13 4.99 -3.35
C VAL A 437 -21.46 4.43 -4.74
N GLU A 438 -22.75 4.48 -5.12
CA GLU A 438 -23.20 3.93 -6.40
C GLU A 438 -22.73 4.76 -7.60
N GLY A 439 -22.75 6.08 -7.48
CA GLY A 439 -22.54 6.96 -8.61
C GLY A 439 -21.86 8.28 -8.30
N ILE A 440 -21.76 9.09 -9.35
CA ILE A 440 -21.01 10.36 -9.34
C ILE A 440 -21.66 11.43 -8.45
N ALA A 441 -23.00 11.46 -8.33
CA ALA A 441 -23.68 12.47 -7.54
C ALA A 441 -23.32 12.34 -6.05
N GLU A 442 -23.36 11.11 -5.53
CA GLU A 442 -22.93 10.80 -4.17
C GLU A 442 -21.45 11.13 -3.96
N LYS A 443 -20.60 10.74 -4.92
CA LYS A 443 -19.16 11.02 -4.83
C LYS A 443 -18.86 12.51 -4.71
N LEU A 444 -19.64 13.34 -5.41
CA LEU A 444 -19.48 14.80 -5.38
C LEU A 444 -20.07 15.43 -4.12
N LEU A 445 -21.24 14.96 -3.64
CA LEU A 445 -21.96 15.62 -2.53
C LEU A 445 -21.59 15.07 -1.15
N VAL A 446 -21.14 13.83 -1.02
CA VAL A 446 -20.75 13.25 0.29
C VAL A 446 -19.65 14.04 0.99
N PRO A 447 -18.58 14.53 0.31
CA PRO A 447 -17.62 15.45 0.93
C PRO A 447 -18.27 16.67 1.60
N LEU A 448 -19.14 17.36 0.88
CA LEU A 448 -19.89 18.50 1.42
C LEU A 448 -20.78 18.11 2.62
N PHE A 449 -21.42 16.94 2.55
CA PHE A 449 -22.22 16.42 3.66
C PHE A 449 -21.40 16.14 4.91
N MET A 450 -20.16 15.69 4.74
CA MET A 450 -19.23 15.49 5.85
C MET A 450 -18.83 16.82 6.47
N GLU A 451 -18.56 17.84 5.66
CA GLU A 451 -18.28 19.20 6.15
C GLU A 451 -19.48 19.77 6.93
N ILE A 452 -20.71 19.65 6.41
CA ILE A 452 -21.95 20.06 7.11
C ILE A 452 -22.13 19.27 8.42
N TYR A 453 -21.77 18.00 8.43
CA TYR A 453 -21.77 17.14 9.63
C TYR A 453 -20.70 17.53 10.65
N GLY A 454 -19.71 18.32 10.26
CA GLY A 454 -18.64 18.84 11.12
C GLY A 454 -17.35 17.99 11.09
N CYS A 455 -17.10 17.26 10.01
CA CYS A 455 -15.87 16.51 9.80
C CYS A 455 -15.40 16.63 8.33
N SER A 456 -14.09 16.52 8.12
CA SER A 456 -13.49 16.44 6.79
C SER A 456 -13.10 15.00 6.47
N TYR A 457 -13.30 14.57 5.24
CA TYR A 457 -12.91 13.21 4.82
C TYR A 457 -11.38 13.07 4.78
N GLU A 458 -10.65 14.18 4.52
CA GLU A 458 -9.20 14.22 4.55
C GLU A 458 -8.66 14.02 5.98
N ASP A 459 -9.19 14.77 6.95
CA ASP A 459 -8.75 14.71 8.36
C ASP A 459 -9.07 13.34 8.98
N GLU A 460 -10.16 12.73 8.58
CA GLU A 460 -10.61 11.41 9.02
C GLU A 460 -9.99 10.25 8.22
N HIS A 461 -9.12 10.55 7.25
CA HIS A 461 -8.49 9.58 6.36
C HIS A 461 -9.51 8.64 5.69
N ILE A 462 -10.59 9.20 5.15
CA ILE A 462 -11.68 8.46 4.49
C ILE A 462 -11.51 8.51 2.98
N SER A 463 -11.55 7.35 2.33
CA SER A 463 -11.65 7.25 0.87
C SER A 463 -13.10 7.09 0.44
N ILE A 464 -13.56 7.94 -0.48
CA ILE A 464 -14.90 7.89 -1.07
C ILE A 464 -14.79 7.31 -2.48
N VAL A 465 -15.27 6.08 -2.65
CA VAL A 465 -15.07 5.29 -3.86
C VAL A 465 -16.38 5.06 -4.60
N GLU A 466 -16.44 5.54 -5.85
CA GLU A 466 -17.54 5.26 -6.76
C GLU A 466 -17.35 3.87 -7.39
N ILE A 467 -18.36 3.00 -7.24
CA ILE A 467 -18.32 1.63 -7.76
C ILE A 467 -19.03 1.45 -9.11
N GLY A 468 -19.76 2.47 -9.59
CA GLY A 468 -20.44 2.45 -10.89
C GLY A 468 -21.61 1.46 -10.94
N GLY A 469 -22.50 1.49 -9.96
CA GLY A 469 -23.70 0.65 -9.86
C GLY A 469 -23.74 -0.23 -8.61
N LYS A 470 -24.54 -1.30 -8.62
CA LYS A 470 -24.83 -2.15 -7.44
C LYS A 470 -23.81 -3.29 -7.20
N HIS A 471 -22.55 -3.07 -7.55
CA HIS A 471 -21.49 -4.09 -7.46
C HIS A 471 -20.79 -4.15 -6.09
N PHE A 472 -21.40 -3.61 -5.02
CA PHE A 472 -20.86 -3.56 -3.66
C PHE A 472 -20.29 -4.90 -3.18
N LYS A 473 -20.96 -6.03 -3.48
CA LYS A 473 -20.53 -7.36 -3.03
C LYS A 473 -19.08 -7.70 -3.35
N TYR A 474 -18.56 -7.21 -4.47
CA TYR A 474 -17.18 -7.48 -4.90
C TYR A 474 -16.17 -6.67 -4.08
N PHE A 475 -16.51 -5.41 -3.80
CA PHE A 475 -15.65 -4.53 -3.01
C PHE A 475 -15.67 -4.87 -1.51
N VAL A 476 -16.86 -5.18 -0.96
CA VAL A 476 -16.99 -5.58 0.44
C VAL A 476 -16.26 -6.90 0.73
N GLU A 477 -16.15 -7.79 -0.26
CA GLU A 477 -15.35 -9.03 -0.15
C GLU A 477 -13.90 -8.75 0.22
N LEU A 478 -13.32 -7.65 -0.24
CA LEU A 478 -11.96 -7.23 0.12
C LEU A 478 -11.81 -6.95 1.63
N PHE A 479 -12.89 -6.49 2.27
CA PHE A 479 -12.92 -6.13 3.68
C PHE A 479 -13.58 -7.19 4.56
N ASN A 480 -13.94 -8.33 3.98
CA ASN A 480 -14.59 -9.44 4.67
C ASN A 480 -13.57 -10.27 5.47
N GLY A 481 -13.82 -10.44 6.75
CA GLY A 481 -13.03 -11.29 7.63
C GLY A 481 -11.75 -10.64 8.19
N ASN A 482 -10.65 -11.38 8.16
CA ASN A 482 -9.43 -10.99 8.87
C ASN A 482 -8.47 -10.11 8.07
N ALA A 483 -8.77 -9.84 6.78
CA ALA A 483 -7.83 -9.18 5.90
C ALA A 483 -7.71 -7.69 6.18
N VAL A 484 -8.62 -6.94 5.65
CA VAL A 484 -8.55 -5.49 5.73
C VAL A 484 -9.58 -5.04 6.76
N LYS A 485 -9.16 -4.88 8.02
CA LYS A 485 -10.02 -4.45 9.14
C LYS A 485 -10.28 -2.95 9.08
N LYS A 486 -10.89 -2.48 7.99
CA LYS A 486 -11.33 -1.09 7.85
C LYS A 486 -12.83 -1.04 7.98
N LYS A 487 -13.34 0.07 8.53
CA LYS A 487 -14.77 0.33 8.48
C LYS A 487 -15.19 0.72 7.07
N VAL A 488 -16.22 0.07 6.57
CA VAL A 488 -16.77 0.28 5.23
C VAL A 488 -18.23 0.64 5.32
N LEU A 489 -18.57 1.84 4.88
CA LEU A 489 -19.93 2.32 4.76
C LEU A 489 -20.35 2.25 3.29
N CYS A 490 -21.43 1.52 3.01
CA CYS A 490 -22.07 1.52 1.69
C CYS A 490 -23.27 2.44 1.68
N ILE A 491 -23.33 3.37 0.74
CA ILE A 491 -24.47 4.23 0.44
C ILE A 491 -25.10 3.70 -0.84
N THR A 492 -26.31 3.17 -0.75
CA THR A 492 -26.99 2.52 -1.89
C THR A 492 -28.45 2.95 -1.99
N ASP A 493 -28.97 2.90 -3.20
CA ASP A 493 -30.37 3.26 -3.48
C ASP A 493 -31.33 2.18 -3.03
N LYS A 494 -32.48 2.59 -2.49
CA LYS A 494 -33.59 1.72 -2.12
C LYS A 494 -34.34 1.19 -3.34
N ASP A 495 -34.35 1.97 -4.45
CA ASP A 495 -35.05 1.66 -5.72
C ASP A 495 -36.53 1.34 -5.56
N PHE A 496 -37.18 1.90 -4.56
CA PHE A 496 -38.60 1.73 -4.38
C PHE A 496 -39.35 2.39 -5.53
N LYS A 497 -40.34 1.72 -6.06
CA LYS A 497 -41.19 2.26 -7.12
C LYS A 497 -42.51 2.73 -6.55
N TRP A 498 -42.67 4.04 -6.45
CA TRP A 498 -43.90 4.63 -5.94
C TRP A 498 -45.12 4.37 -6.83
N ILE A 499 -44.93 4.29 -8.12
CA ILE A 499 -46.00 3.97 -9.08
C ILE A 499 -45.87 2.50 -9.48
N GLY A 500 -46.88 1.69 -9.19
CA GLY A 500 -46.91 0.26 -9.50
C GLY A 500 -46.87 -0.01 -11.01
N SER A 501 -46.23 -1.10 -11.40
CA SER A 501 -46.15 -1.58 -12.80
C SER A 501 -47.36 -2.44 -13.21
N ASP A 502 -48.23 -2.81 -12.27
CA ASP A 502 -49.22 -3.89 -12.40
C ASP A 502 -50.59 -3.42 -12.89
N GLY A 503 -50.64 -2.33 -13.67
CA GLY A 503 -51.89 -1.78 -14.21
C GLY A 503 -52.68 -0.91 -13.23
N ASN A 504 -52.32 -0.86 -11.97
CA ASN A 504 -52.82 0.09 -10.98
C ASN A 504 -51.90 1.31 -10.99
N ASN A 505 -52.26 2.36 -11.72
CA ASN A 505 -51.47 3.60 -11.86
C ASN A 505 -51.48 4.46 -10.58
N GLY A 506 -51.95 3.93 -9.45
CA GLY A 506 -51.98 4.64 -8.19
C GLY A 506 -50.62 4.69 -7.47
N LEU A 507 -50.49 5.73 -6.65
CA LEU A 507 -49.31 5.88 -5.79
C LEU A 507 -49.40 4.87 -4.61
N ARG A 508 -48.31 4.16 -4.37
CA ARG A 508 -48.18 3.22 -3.24
C ARG A 508 -48.19 3.97 -1.88
N SER A 509 -48.39 3.24 -0.79
CA SER A 509 -48.43 3.85 0.54
C SER A 509 -47.05 3.96 1.18
N TYR A 510 -46.91 4.89 2.11
CA TYR A 510 -45.70 4.99 2.95
C TYR A 510 -45.49 3.73 3.82
N SER A 511 -46.55 3.05 4.20
CA SER A 511 -46.43 1.76 4.91
C SER A 511 -45.76 0.68 4.04
N GLU A 512 -46.05 0.66 2.73
CA GLU A 512 -45.36 -0.24 1.82
C GLU A 512 -43.87 0.18 1.65
N TYR A 513 -43.62 1.47 1.56
CA TYR A 513 -42.24 1.99 1.48
C TYR A 513 -41.42 1.65 2.73
N GLU A 514 -41.98 1.84 3.92
CA GLU A 514 -41.31 1.57 5.20
C GLU A 514 -41.01 0.07 5.39
N ASN A 515 -41.91 -0.81 4.90
CA ASN A 515 -41.77 -2.25 4.99
C ASN A 515 -40.94 -2.89 3.85
N GLU A 516 -40.62 -2.12 2.83
CA GLU A 516 -39.83 -2.64 1.70
C GLU A 516 -38.41 -2.98 2.14
N LYS A 517 -38.00 -4.20 1.84
CA LYS A 517 -36.65 -4.70 2.06
C LYS A 517 -36.05 -5.11 0.73
N PRO A 518 -35.31 -4.21 0.06
CA PRO A 518 -34.70 -4.52 -1.23
C PRO A 518 -33.78 -5.74 -1.11
N SER A 519 -33.92 -6.70 -2.03
CA SER A 519 -33.16 -7.95 -2.00
C SER A 519 -31.66 -7.71 -2.02
N HIS A 520 -31.16 -6.76 -2.83
CA HIS A 520 -29.73 -6.46 -2.92
C HIS A 520 -29.14 -5.97 -1.59
N ILE A 521 -29.91 -5.27 -0.75
CA ILE A 521 -29.47 -4.82 0.58
C ILE A 521 -29.51 -5.97 1.57
N THR A 522 -30.59 -6.78 1.53
CA THR A 522 -30.76 -7.94 2.39
C THR A 522 -29.68 -8.97 2.12
N ASP A 523 -29.42 -9.28 0.84
CA ASP A 523 -28.38 -10.22 0.41
C ASP A 523 -26.99 -9.78 0.86
N LEU A 524 -26.67 -8.47 0.78
CA LEU A 524 -25.40 -7.94 1.27
C LEU A 524 -25.25 -8.07 2.78
N LYS A 525 -26.29 -7.74 3.57
CA LYS A 525 -26.28 -7.87 5.03
C LYS A 525 -26.16 -9.32 5.49
N GLU A 526 -26.83 -10.25 4.81
CA GLU A 526 -26.76 -11.68 5.10
C GLU A 526 -25.41 -12.28 4.71
N LYS A 527 -24.86 -11.84 3.58
CA LYS A 527 -23.55 -12.32 3.10
C LYS A 527 -22.38 -11.81 3.93
N PHE A 528 -22.47 -10.58 4.45
CA PHE A 528 -21.40 -9.92 5.19
C PHE A 528 -21.85 -9.50 6.61
N PRO A 529 -22.08 -10.47 7.52
CA PRO A 529 -22.45 -10.17 8.91
C PRO A 529 -21.20 -9.79 9.73
N ILE A 530 -20.48 -8.73 9.34
CA ILE A 530 -19.24 -8.27 9.94
C ILE A 530 -19.40 -6.90 10.61
N GLU A 531 -18.73 -6.69 11.74
CA GLU A 531 -18.87 -5.47 12.54
C GLU A 531 -18.31 -4.22 11.85
N ASN A 532 -17.35 -4.40 10.95
CA ASN A 532 -16.70 -3.30 10.22
C ASN A 532 -17.43 -2.90 8.94
N PHE A 533 -18.64 -3.41 8.69
CA PHE A 533 -19.43 -3.09 7.51
C PHE A 533 -20.79 -2.54 7.90
N SER A 534 -21.21 -1.45 7.26
CA SER A 534 -22.55 -0.91 7.37
C SER A 534 -23.10 -0.48 6.01
N ILE A 535 -24.40 -0.54 5.86
CA ILE A 535 -25.11 -0.13 4.65
C ILE A 535 -26.25 0.78 5.02
N CYS A 536 -26.35 1.91 4.37
CA CYS A 536 -27.43 2.87 4.55
C CYS A 536 -28.15 3.16 3.21
N THR A 537 -29.43 3.45 3.31
CA THR A 537 -30.33 3.69 2.19
C THR A 537 -31.44 4.65 2.60
N GLN A 538 -32.18 5.19 1.65
CA GLN A 538 -33.24 6.16 1.82
C GLN A 538 -34.27 5.74 2.87
N SER A 539 -34.78 6.71 3.63
CA SER A 539 -35.62 6.47 4.81
C SER A 539 -36.88 7.33 4.91
N ILE A 540 -36.97 8.45 4.20
CA ILE A 540 -38.10 9.41 4.33
C ILE A 540 -39.02 9.44 3.11
N GLY A 541 -38.77 8.67 2.07
CA GLY A 541 -39.60 8.57 0.86
C GLY A 541 -38.85 8.59 -0.44
N GLY A 542 -37.55 8.87 -0.43
CA GLY A 542 -36.73 8.81 -1.65
C GLY A 542 -36.54 7.41 -2.17
N CYS A 543 -36.43 7.28 -3.47
CA CYS A 543 -36.14 6.03 -4.17
C CYS A 543 -34.64 5.89 -4.43
N THR A 544 -33.99 7.02 -4.65
CA THR A 544 -32.57 7.18 -4.95
C THR A 544 -31.95 8.27 -4.07
N PHE A 545 -30.66 8.47 -4.20
CA PHE A 545 -29.93 9.51 -3.49
C PHE A 545 -30.51 10.90 -3.78
N GLU A 546 -30.81 11.21 -5.06
CA GLU A 546 -31.16 12.55 -5.51
C GLU A 546 -32.52 13.00 -4.97
N ASP A 547 -33.53 12.15 -5.04
CA ASP A 547 -34.89 12.51 -4.61
C ASP A 547 -35.00 12.55 -3.07
N GLU A 548 -34.29 11.69 -2.33
CA GLU A 548 -34.22 11.80 -0.87
C GLU A 548 -33.48 13.06 -0.43
N PHE A 549 -32.41 13.43 -1.12
CA PHE A 549 -31.71 14.69 -0.88
C PHE A 549 -32.64 15.89 -1.11
N PHE A 550 -33.39 15.89 -2.22
CA PHE A 550 -34.35 16.92 -2.52
C PHE A 550 -35.45 16.98 -1.46
N LEU A 551 -36.07 15.84 -1.09
CA LEU A 551 -37.08 15.75 -0.04
C LEU A 551 -36.61 16.30 1.30
N THR A 552 -35.39 15.96 1.69
CA THR A 552 -34.77 16.44 2.93
C THR A 552 -34.69 17.97 2.94
N ASN A 553 -34.35 18.58 1.81
CA ASN A 553 -34.18 20.02 1.67
C ASN A 553 -35.48 20.79 1.41
N MET A 554 -36.62 20.10 1.26
CA MET A 554 -37.96 20.73 1.17
C MET A 554 -38.45 21.36 2.48
N VAL A 555 -37.67 21.26 3.57
CA VAL A 555 -37.92 22.01 4.80
C VAL A 555 -37.82 23.52 4.58
N ASP A 556 -36.89 23.96 3.75
CA ASP A 556 -36.76 25.33 3.30
C ASP A 556 -37.14 25.43 1.80
N LYS A 557 -38.27 26.12 1.54
CA LYS A 557 -38.77 26.27 0.16
C LYS A 557 -37.81 27.05 -0.75
N SER A 558 -36.98 27.94 -0.23
CA SER A 558 -36.01 28.68 -1.03
C SER A 558 -34.86 27.78 -1.49
N VAL A 559 -34.34 26.96 -0.58
CA VAL A 559 -33.33 25.93 -0.86
C VAL A 559 -33.88 24.89 -1.83
N ALA A 560 -35.07 24.35 -1.55
CA ALA A 560 -35.73 23.38 -2.43
C ALA A 560 -35.95 23.93 -3.86
N SER A 561 -36.36 25.22 -3.95
CA SER A 561 -36.55 25.88 -5.26
C SER A 561 -35.24 26.00 -6.05
N ALA A 562 -34.16 26.38 -5.37
CA ALA A 562 -32.82 26.46 -6.00
C ALA A 562 -32.40 25.07 -6.55
N ILE A 563 -32.52 24.02 -5.72
CA ILE A 563 -32.19 22.63 -6.10
C ILE A 563 -33.08 22.16 -7.27
N PHE A 564 -34.42 22.36 -7.16
CA PHE A 564 -35.38 21.90 -8.15
C PHE A 564 -35.10 22.48 -9.55
N LYS A 565 -34.82 23.79 -9.61
CA LYS A 565 -34.55 24.50 -10.86
C LYS A 565 -33.32 24.00 -11.61
N ARG A 566 -32.36 23.37 -10.92
CA ARG A 566 -31.15 22.79 -11.54
C ARG A 566 -31.46 21.51 -12.33
N ALA A 567 -32.48 20.74 -11.91
CA ALA A 567 -32.82 19.52 -12.58
C ALA A 567 -33.77 19.71 -13.78
N ILE A 568 -34.75 20.62 -13.68
CA ILE A 568 -35.82 20.72 -14.64
C ILE A 568 -35.45 21.45 -15.95
N SER A 569 -36.23 21.28 -17.02
CA SER A 569 -36.07 22.00 -18.28
C SER A 569 -36.55 23.47 -18.16
N ASP A 570 -36.08 24.34 -19.04
CA ASP A 570 -36.46 25.76 -19.03
C ASP A 570 -37.99 25.96 -19.09
N THR A 571 -38.71 25.20 -19.92
CA THR A 571 -40.19 25.26 -19.99
C THR A 571 -40.85 24.92 -18.65
N VAL A 572 -40.31 23.92 -17.94
CA VAL A 572 -40.83 23.54 -16.62
C VAL A 572 -40.37 24.53 -15.53
N ARG A 573 -39.22 25.15 -15.72
CA ARG A 573 -38.72 26.20 -14.84
C ARG A 573 -39.61 27.45 -14.88
N ASP A 574 -39.99 27.91 -16.08
CA ASP A 574 -40.92 29.03 -16.26
C ASP A 574 -42.30 28.74 -15.65
N PHE A 575 -42.75 27.48 -15.77
CA PHE A 575 -43.98 27.01 -15.15
C PHE A 575 -43.88 26.97 -13.63
N PHE A 576 -42.77 26.46 -13.10
CA PHE A 576 -42.48 26.43 -11.66
C PHE A 576 -42.39 27.85 -11.08
N ASP A 577 -41.80 28.80 -11.82
CA ASP A 577 -41.69 30.19 -11.36
C ASP A 577 -43.04 30.88 -11.19
N LYS A 578 -44.07 30.41 -11.93
CA LYS A 578 -45.44 30.90 -11.78
C LYS A 578 -46.17 30.26 -10.60
N TYR A 579 -46.04 28.96 -10.44
CA TYR A 579 -46.90 28.17 -9.59
C TYR A 579 -46.22 27.58 -8.34
N GLY A 580 -44.91 27.64 -8.26
CA GLY A 580 -44.13 27.13 -7.12
C GLY A 580 -44.41 25.67 -6.79
N PHE A 581 -44.32 25.33 -5.51
CA PHE A 581 -44.68 24.02 -4.98
C PHE A 581 -46.18 23.93 -4.61
N ASP A 582 -47.05 24.10 -5.60
CA ASP A 582 -48.53 23.98 -5.45
C ASP A 582 -49.05 22.97 -6.47
N LEU A 583 -49.26 21.72 -6.05
CA LEU A 583 -49.76 20.65 -6.91
C LEU A 583 -51.15 20.95 -7.49
N THR A 584 -52.00 21.68 -6.78
CA THR A 584 -53.36 22.02 -7.24
C THR A 584 -53.24 23.01 -8.42
N ALA A 585 -52.37 23.98 -8.29
CA ALA A 585 -52.09 24.91 -9.38
C ALA A 585 -51.46 24.20 -10.57
N TRP A 586 -50.53 23.27 -10.36
CA TRP A 586 -49.92 22.47 -11.41
C TRP A 586 -50.96 21.64 -12.18
N ASP A 587 -51.87 20.99 -11.46
CA ASP A 587 -52.94 20.20 -12.09
C ASP A 587 -53.89 21.06 -12.88
N THR A 588 -54.27 22.23 -12.35
CA THR A 588 -55.20 23.16 -13.02
C THR A 588 -54.61 23.73 -14.33
N HIS A 589 -53.29 24.03 -14.31
CA HIS A 589 -52.63 24.73 -15.40
C HIS A 589 -51.72 23.81 -16.25
N ILE A 590 -51.78 22.52 -16.10
CA ILE A 590 -50.92 21.52 -16.76
C ILE A 590 -50.90 21.65 -18.31
N GLU A 591 -52.01 22.17 -18.88
CA GLU A 591 -52.15 22.35 -20.33
C GLU A 591 -51.27 23.52 -20.88
N GLU A 592 -50.71 24.36 -20.01
CA GLU A 592 -49.76 25.41 -20.41
C GLU A 592 -48.38 24.82 -20.78
N LEU A 593 -48.07 23.63 -20.31
CA LEU A 593 -46.84 22.92 -20.66
C LEU A 593 -46.89 22.31 -22.04
N ASP A 594 -45.75 22.30 -22.70
CA ASP A 594 -45.60 21.57 -23.98
C ASP A 594 -45.85 20.06 -23.77
N GLY A 595 -46.26 19.37 -24.86
CA GLY A 595 -46.64 17.95 -24.76
C GLY A 595 -45.54 17.02 -24.28
N ARG A 596 -44.26 17.40 -24.42
CA ARG A 596 -43.12 16.62 -23.98
C ARG A 596 -42.95 16.72 -22.43
N SER A 597 -43.03 17.92 -21.90
CA SER A 597 -42.93 18.21 -20.45
C SER A 597 -44.23 17.81 -19.70
N ARG A 598 -45.39 18.02 -20.32
CA ARG A 598 -46.71 17.69 -19.75
C ARG A 598 -46.91 16.22 -19.49
N LYS A 599 -46.53 15.33 -20.42
CA LYS A 599 -46.81 13.89 -20.32
C LYS A 599 -46.25 13.23 -19.04
N PRO A 600 -44.97 13.38 -18.68
CA PRO A 600 -44.45 12.81 -17.46
C PRO A 600 -45.05 13.44 -16.22
N ILE A 601 -45.21 14.77 -16.16
CA ILE A 601 -45.74 15.47 -15.00
C ILE A 601 -47.21 15.06 -14.76
N LYS A 602 -48.03 14.98 -15.81
CA LYS A 602 -49.40 14.51 -15.71
C LYS A 602 -49.51 13.10 -15.15
N LYS A 603 -48.60 12.20 -15.50
CA LYS A 603 -48.53 10.86 -14.96
C LYS A 603 -48.35 10.87 -13.41
N PHE A 604 -47.49 11.75 -12.88
CA PHE A 604 -47.28 11.87 -11.43
C PHE A 604 -48.49 12.50 -10.74
N LEU A 605 -49.12 13.51 -11.34
CA LEU A 605 -50.35 14.13 -10.81
C LEU A 605 -51.52 13.14 -10.79
N ASP A 606 -51.69 12.35 -11.84
CA ASP A 606 -52.73 11.32 -11.90
C ASP A 606 -52.50 10.20 -10.86
N ALA A 607 -51.27 9.79 -10.65
CA ALA A 607 -50.89 8.86 -9.60
C ALA A 607 -51.18 9.39 -8.20
N TYR A 608 -50.93 10.68 -7.94
CA TYR A 608 -51.26 11.34 -6.70
C TYR A 608 -52.77 11.32 -6.42
N LYS A 609 -53.62 11.58 -7.45
CA LYS A 609 -55.08 11.54 -7.33
C LYS A 609 -55.61 10.16 -7.02
N SER A 610 -54.96 9.13 -7.53
CA SER A 610 -55.31 7.71 -7.34
C SER A 610 -54.48 7.02 -6.25
N ARG A 611 -53.91 7.79 -5.30
CA ARG A 611 -53.13 7.23 -4.18
C ARG A 611 -53.95 6.30 -3.29
N ALA A 612 -53.29 5.24 -2.84
CA ALA A 612 -53.95 4.24 -1.96
C ALA A 612 -54.26 4.80 -0.56
N ASP A 613 -53.41 5.69 -0.03
CA ASP A 613 -53.58 6.33 1.27
C ASP A 613 -54.13 7.74 1.11
N THR A 614 -55.35 7.94 1.59
CA THR A 614 -56.04 9.23 1.56
C THR A 614 -56.10 9.91 2.93
N SER A 615 -55.31 9.45 3.90
CA SER A 615 -55.25 10.06 5.24
C SER A 615 -54.83 11.53 5.16
N MET A 616 -55.52 12.42 5.90
CA MET A 616 -55.19 13.85 5.91
C MET A 616 -53.81 14.11 6.50
N ASP A 617 -53.38 13.29 7.43
CA ASP A 617 -52.13 13.47 8.17
C ASP A 617 -50.87 13.39 7.28
N ARG A 618 -50.91 12.68 6.16
CA ARG A 618 -49.78 12.51 5.24
C ARG A 618 -49.95 13.21 3.88
N THR A 619 -51.00 13.99 3.71
CA THR A 619 -51.25 14.71 2.44
C THR A 619 -50.05 15.56 2.00
N SER A 620 -49.49 16.34 2.94
CA SER A 620 -48.30 17.16 2.66
C SER A 620 -47.05 16.35 2.27
N ASP A 621 -46.90 15.14 2.82
CA ASP A 621 -45.75 14.27 2.50
C ASP A 621 -45.86 13.72 1.08
N TYR A 622 -47.07 13.35 0.66
CA TYR A 622 -47.31 12.90 -0.71
C TYR A 622 -47.18 14.04 -1.73
N GLU A 623 -47.52 15.29 -1.38
CA GLU A 623 -47.29 16.46 -2.23
C GLU A 623 -45.81 16.69 -2.46
N LYS A 624 -45.00 16.64 -1.42
CA LYS A 624 -43.55 16.75 -1.50
C LYS A 624 -42.97 15.62 -2.34
N LEU A 625 -43.45 14.40 -2.14
CA LEU A 625 -43.02 13.22 -2.90
C LEU A 625 -43.25 13.37 -4.40
N ILE A 626 -44.38 13.94 -4.83
CA ILE A 626 -44.63 14.17 -6.26
C ILE A 626 -43.61 15.14 -6.86
N PHE A 627 -43.26 16.21 -6.13
CA PHE A 627 -42.21 17.10 -6.60
C PHE A 627 -40.85 16.41 -6.64
N ALA A 628 -40.55 15.49 -5.71
CA ALA A 628 -39.34 14.70 -5.72
C ALA A 628 -39.30 13.72 -6.89
N GLU A 629 -40.41 13.08 -7.24
CA GLU A 629 -40.52 12.23 -8.42
C GLU A 629 -40.34 13.02 -9.74
N ILE A 630 -40.91 14.25 -9.80
CA ILE A 630 -40.69 15.14 -10.94
C ILE A 630 -39.20 15.55 -11.01
N PHE A 631 -38.61 15.92 -9.89
CA PHE A 631 -37.18 16.27 -9.81
C PHE A 631 -36.33 15.11 -10.31
N LEU A 632 -36.55 13.90 -9.77
CA LEU A 632 -35.81 12.70 -10.15
C LEU A 632 -35.95 12.39 -11.65
N HIS A 633 -37.16 12.54 -12.21
CA HIS A 633 -37.40 12.31 -13.64
C HIS A 633 -36.45 13.14 -14.50
N TYR A 634 -36.24 14.41 -14.17
CA TYR A 634 -35.35 15.31 -14.90
C TYR A 634 -33.89 15.16 -14.52
N ALA A 635 -33.58 14.88 -13.27
CA ALA A 635 -32.21 14.71 -12.76
C ALA A 635 -31.55 13.42 -13.26
N LYS A 636 -32.32 12.35 -13.47
CA LYS A 636 -31.83 11.00 -13.76
C LYS A 636 -30.80 10.91 -14.90
N SER A 637 -30.93 11.72 -15.94
CA SER A 637 -30.01 11.71 -17.10
C SER A 637 -28.79 12.61 -16.95
N LYS A 638 -28.73 13.43 -15.86
CA LYS A 638 -27.69 14.45 -15.64
C LYS A 638 -27.32 14.58 -14.16
N LYS A 639 -27.30 13.47 -13.45
CA LYS A 639 -27.05 13.41 -12.00
C LYS A 639 -25.78 14.15 -11.57
N GLY A 640 -24.66 13.93 -12.28
CA GLY A 640 -23.40 14.60 -12.00
C GLY A 640 -23.43 16.10 -12.25
N ASP A 641 -24.09 16.55 -13.33
CA ASP A 641 -24.22 17.97 -13.65
C ASP A 641 -25.05 18.69 -12.58
N VAL A 642 -26.18 18.09 -12.17
CA VAL A 642 -27.04 18.64 -11.10
C VAL A 642 -26.27 18.73 -9.79
N ALA A 643 -25.51 17.69 -9.41
CA ALA A 643 -24.69 17.71 -8.21
C ALA A 643 -23.62 18.81 -8.27
N LEU A 644 -22.95 18.97 -9.41
CA LEU A 644 -21.93 19.98 -9.60
C LEU A 644 -22.52 21.40 -9.54
N GLU A 645 -23.69 21.62 -10.17
CA GLU A 645 -24.39 22.90 -10.12
C GLU A 645 -24.84 23.25 -8.68
N ILE A 646 -25.24 22.25 -7.88
CA ILE A 646 -25.58 22.45 -6.45
C ILE A 646 -24.32 22.85 -5.66
N LEU A 647 -23.19 22.21 -5.89
CA LEU A 647 -21.92 22.53 -5.22
C LEU A 647 -21.41 23.92 -5.51
N THR A 648 -21.72 24.46 -6.69
CA THR A 648 -21.24 25.79 -7.14
C THR A 648 -22.27 26.90 -6.95
N ASP A 649 -23.43 26.62 -6.36
CA ASP A 649 -24.52 27.57 -6.20
C ASP A 649 -24.35 28.41 -4.93
N GLU A 650 -23.86 29.64 -5.09
CA GLU A 650 -23.68 30.59 -3.98
C GLU A 650 -25.00 30.95 -3.25
N THR A 651 -26.18 30.76 -3.87
CA THR A 651 -27.48 31.03 -3.22
C THR A 651 -27.80 29.99 -2.13
N LEU A 652 -27.14 28.85 -2.16
CA LEU A 652 -27.22 27.79 -1.16
C LEU A 652 -26.25 28.00 0.03
N LEU A 653 -25.54 29.13 0.06
CA LEU A 653 -24.69 29.52 1.16
C LEU A 653 -25.37 30.59 2.05
N ASN A 654 -25.06 30.54 3.33
CA ASN A 654 -25.38 31.61 4.30
C ASN A 654 -24.41 32.78 4.12
N GLU A 655 -24.68 33.90 4.79
CA GLU A 655 -23.79 35.09 4.78
C GLU A 655 -22.39 34.78 5.35
N ASP A 656 -22.28 33.81 6.23
CA ASP A 656 -21.01 33.37 6.83
C ASP A 656 -20.27 32.32 5.97
N GLY A 657 -20.81 31.96 4.80
CA GLY A 657 -20.25 30.98 3.90
C GLY A 657 -20.61 29.52 4.23
N SER A 658 -21.33 29.28 5.33
CA SER A 658 -21.81 27.92 5.63
C SER A 658 -22.94 27.48 4.69
N SER A 659 -23.08 26.18 4.47
CA SER A 659 -24.13 25.65 3.60
C SER A 659 -25.51 25.72 4.24
N LYS A 660 -26.54 26.09 3.46
CA LYS A 660 -27.98 25.99 3.83
C LYS A 660 -28.54 24.61 3.67
N LEU A 661 -27.77 23.70 3.04
CA LEU A 661 -28.22 22.35 2.75
C LEU A 661 -28.36 21.50 4.02
N VAL A 662 -29.33 20.62 4.01
CA VAL A 662 -29.55 19.64 5.07
C VAL A 662 -29.11 18.25 4.56
N VAL A 663 -28.27 17.59 5.34
CA VAL A 663 -27.80 16.23 5.02
C VAL A 663 -28.93 15.22 5.25
N PRO A 664 -29.19 14.30 4.30
CA PRO A 664 -30.17 13.23 4.50
C PRO A 664 -29.89 12.40 5.76
N ARG A 665 -30.95 12.09 6.51
CA ARG A 665 -30.82 11.41 7.81
C ARG A 665 -30.08 10.09 7.74
N TYR A 666 -30.35 9.26 6.72
CA TYR A 666 -29.68 7.97 6.57
C TYR A 666 -28.17 8.11 6.35
N ILE A 667 -27.72 9.20 5.70
CA ILE A 667 -26.28 9.51 5.55
C ILE A 667 -25.70 9.97 6.90
N GLN A 668 -26.42 10.83 7.65
CA GLN A 668 -25.97 11.24 8.99
C GLN A 668 -25.78 10.03 9.92
N GLU A 669 -26.73 9.07 9.91
CA GLU A 669 -26.65 7.84 10.69
C GLU A 669 -25.47 6.95 10.23
N GLY A 670 -25.24 6.86 8.92
CA GLY A 670 -24.10 6.17 8.34
C GLY A 670 -22.77 6.78 8.76
N LEU A 671 -22.63 8.10 8.66
CA LEU A 671 -21.42 8.85 9.08
C LEU A 671 -21.19 8.71 10.59
N ALA A 672 -22.25 8.82 11.41
CA ALA A 672 -22.14 8.61 12.86
C ALA A 672 -21.62 7.21 13.22
N TRP A 673 -21.97 6.18 12.46
CA TRP A 673 -21.44 4.83 12.63
C TRP A 673 -19.97 4.74 12.17
N LEU A 674 -19.63 5.35 11.04
CA LEU A 674 -18.29 5.29 10.46
C LEU A 674 -17.25 5.99 11.35
N LEU A 675 -17.63 7.10 11.98
CA LEU A 675 -16.76 7.94 12.80
C LEU A 675 -16.59 7.46 14.25
N LYS A 676 -17.47 6.60 14.75
CA LYS A 676 -17.30 5.92 16.04
C LYS A 676 -16.13 4.94 16.00
#